data_1dadd5444b934b6b5f0db37413175e3a
#
_entry.id   1dadd5444b934b6b5f0db37413175e3a
#
_cell.length_a   1.000
_cell.length_b   1.000
_cell.length_c   1.000
_cell.angle_alpha   90.00
_cell.angle_beta   90.00
_cell.angle_gamma   90.00
#
_symmetry.space_group_name_H-M   'P 1'
#
loop_
_entity.id
_entity.type
_entity.pdbx_description
1 polymer ?
#
loop_
_entity_poly.entity_id
_entity_poly.type
_entity_poly.pdbx_seq_one_letter_code
_entity_poly.pdbx_strand_id
1 'polypeptide(L)'
;MSIQSEAALEAGLIATLRQMDYEYVQITEEDNLYANFKRQLEIHNKKQLAEVGRNSFTDEEFEKILIYLEGGTRFEKAKKLRDLYPLDTANGQRIWVEFLNRTQWCQNEFQVSNQITVEGRKKCRYDVTILINGLPLVQIELKRRGVELKQAYNQIQRYHKTSFHGLFDYIQLFVISNGVNTRYFANNPNGGYKFTFNWTDAANLPFNELDKFAVFFLEKCTLGKIIGKYIVLHEGDKCLMVLRPYQFYAVEKILDRVQNSNDNGYIWHTTGAGKTLTSFKTAQLVSELDDVDKVMFVVDRHDLDTQTQSEYEAFEPGAVDGTDNTDELVKRLHSNSKIIITTIQKLNAAVSKTWYSSKIDSIRHSRIVMIFDECHRSHFGESHKKIMQFFDNAQIFGFTGTPIFTENAVDGHTTKEVFGNCLHRYLIKDAIADENVLGFLVEYYHGSEEVQNGSTNRMTEIAKFILNNFNKSTFDGEFDALFAVQSVPMLIRYYKIFKELNPKIRIGAVFTYAANGSQDDDLTGMGTGSYLNDSAGEVDELQAIMDDYNEMFGTSFTTENFRAYYDDINLRMKKKRVDMRPLDLCLVVGMFLTGFDSKKLNTLYVDKNMEYHGLLQAFSRTNRVLNEKKRFGKIVCFRDLKSNVDTAIKLFSNSNNPEEIVRPPFEEVKQEYKELATNFLKKYPDTNCIDLLQSEKAKKEFVLAFRDIIRKHAEIQIYEDYNEESDDLGMTEQQFMDFRSKYLDIHDTFALVVPAPSPKPDDDTDVPDDGD
;
A
#
# COMPACT_ATOMS: atom_id res chain seq x y z
N MET A 1 -21.10 -31.70 -8.11
CA MET A 1 -20.31 -31.14 -9.24
C MET A 1 -18.99 -31.86 -9.30
N SER A 2 -18.57 -32.37 -10.48
CA SER A 2 -17.23 -32.92 -10.62
C SER A 2 -16.18 -31.84 -10.31
N ILE A 3 -15.16 -32.17 -9.58
CA ILE A 3 -14.02 -31.28 -9.29
C ILE A 3 -13.44 -30.85 -10.63
N GLN A 4 -13.47 -29.55 -10.94
CA GLN A 4 -12.93 -29.02 -12.18
C GLN A 4 -11.42 -29.28 -12.19
N SER A 5 -10.94 -30.04 -13.16
CA SER A 5 -9.52 -30.40 -13.32
C SER A 5 -8.69 -29.22 -13.84
N GLU A 6 -7.38 -29.23 -13.63
CA GLU A 6 -6.46 -28.24 -14.19
C GLU A 6 -6.59 -28.16 -15.73
N ALA A 7 -6.72 -29.30 -16.40
CA ALA A 7 -6.94 -29.34 -17.86
C ALA A 7 -8.25 -28.69 -18.32
N ALA A 8 -9.32 -28.78 -17.50
CA ALA A 8 -10.59 -28.12 -17.83
C ALA A 8 -10.49 -26.60 -17.64
N LEU A 9 -9.79 -26.12 -16.59
CA LEU A 9 -9.51 -24.70 -16.39
C LEU A 9 -8.63 -24.12 -17.51
N GLU A 10 -7.61 -24.87 -17.92
CA GLU A 10 -6.72 -24.51 -19.02
C GLU A 10 -7.50 -24.38 -20.34
N ALA A 11 -8.31 -25.37 -20.71
CA ALA A 11 -9.13 -25.33 -21.91
C ALA A 11 -10.14 -24.18 -21.89
N GLY A 12 -10.78 -23.91 -20.75
CA GLY A 12 -11.69 -22.77 -20.55
C GLY A 12 -11.00 -21.43 -20.74
N LEU A 13 -9.84 -21.24 -20.10
CA LEU A 13 -9.06 -20.01 -20.22
C LEU A 13 -8.62 -19.76 -21.68
N ILE A 14 -8.10 -20.78 -22.37
CA ILE A 14 -7.71 -20.66 -23.78
C ILE A 14 -8.92 -20.30 -24.66
N ALA A 15 -10.07 -20.90 -24.39
CA ALA A 15 -11.29 -20.58 -25.13
C ALA A 15 -11.70 -19.11 -24.92
N THR A 16 -11.63 -18.60 -23.69
CA THR A 16 -11.90 -17.20 -23.36
C THR A 16 -10.93 -16.28 -24.07
N LEU A 17 -9.62 -16.55 -24.01
CA LEU A 17 -8.60 -15.72 -24.66
C LEU A 17 -8.78 -15.70 -26.20
N ARG A 18 -9.14 -16.83 -26.81
CA ARG A 18 -9.45 -16.87 -28.24
C ARG A 18 -10.68 -16.04 -28.61
N GLN A 19 -11.70 -16.00 -27.75
CA GLN A 19 -12.86 -15.10 -27.93
C GLN A 19 -12.47 -13.62 -27.82
N MET A 20 -11.37 -13.31 -27.13
CA MET A 20 -10.78 -11.99 -27.01
C MET A 20 -9.72 -11.71 -28.12
N ASP A 21 -9.77 -12.43 -29.21
CA ASP A 21 -8.90 -12.30 -30.39
C ASP A 21 -7.40 -12.63 -30.13
N TYR A 22 -7.07 -13.44 -29.12
CA TYR A 22 -5.73 -13.99 -29.02
C TYR A 22 -5.51 -15.08 -30.09
N GLU A 23 -4.37 -15.01 -30.79
CA GLU A 23 -3.97 -16.10 -31.71
C GLU A 23 -3.51 -17.31 -30.88
N TYR A 24 -4.19 -18.43 -30.99
CA TYR A 24 -3.71 -19.68 -30.41
C TYR A 24 -2.59 -20.28 -31.27
N VAL A 25 -1.42 -20.50 -30.67
CA VAL A 25 -0.27 -21.09 -31.33
C VAL A 25 0.18 -22.34 -30.58
N GLN A 26 0.42 -23.43 -31.33
CA GLN A 26 0.91 -24.66 -30.73
C GLN A 26 2.44 -24.64 -30.68
N ILE A 27 3.00 -24.30 -29.55
CA ILE A 27 4.43 -24.31 -29.28
C ILE A 27 4.70 -25.38 -28.22
N THR A 28 5.37 -26.46 -28.61
CA THR A 28 5.63 -27.61 -27.75
C THR A 28 7.09 -27.61 -27.22
N GLU A 29 7.99 -27.02 -27.98
CA GLU A 29 9.43 -27.04 -27.74
C GLU A 29 10.04 -25.63 -27.93
N GLU A 30 11.21 -25.45 -27.39
CA GLU A 30 11.92 -24.16 -27.36
C GLU A 30 12.28 -23.67 -28.78
N ASP A 31 12.69 -24.56 -29.70
CA ASP A 31 13.00 -24.19 -31.09
C ASP A 31 11.80 -23.57 -31.81
N ASN A 32 10.61 -24.11 -31.56
CA ASN A 32 9.37 -23.56 -32.11
C ASN A 32 9.04 -22.19 -31.56
N LEU A 33 9.44 -21.91 -30.29
CA LEU A 33 9.28 -20.59 -29.66
C LEU A 33 10.18 -19.55 -30.35
N TYR A 34 11.44 -19.88 -30.63
CA TYR A 34 12.35 -18.97 -31.34
C TYR A 34 11.91 -18.69 -32.78
N ALA A 35 11.43 -19.71 -33.51
CA ALA A 35 10.88 -19.53 -34.85
C ALA A 35 9.62 -18.64 -34.84
N ASN A 36 8.73 -18.85 -33.86
CA ASN A 36 7.56 -17.98 -33.68
C ASN A 36 7.98 -16.55 -33.33
N PHE A 37 8.96 -16.37 -32.45
CA PHE A 37 9.45 -15.06 -32.07
C PHE A 37 10.00 -14.28 -33.27
N LYS A 38 10.83 -14.91 -34.12
CA LYS A 38 11.31 -14.27 -35.35
C LYS A 38 10.16 -13.76 -36.22
N ARG A 39 9.17 -14.64 -36.50
CA ARG A 39 7.99 -14.29 -37.31
C ARG A 39 7.20 -13.12 -36.72
N GLN A 40 6.94 -13.11 -35.40
CA GLN A 40 6.16 -12.08 -34.75
C GLN A 40 6.90 -10.77 -34.69
N LEU A 41 8.22 -10.82 -34.44
CA LEU A 41 9.08 -9.64 -34.41
C LEU A 41 9.13 -8.96 -35.81
N GLU A 42 9.15 -9.73 -36.87
CA GLU A 42 9.08 -9.22 -38.26
C GLU A 42 7.73 -8.56 -38.58
N ILE A 43 6.63 -9.13 -38.09
CA ILE A 43 5.29 -8.53 -38.22
C ILE A 43 5.23 -7.19 -37.45
N HIS A 44 5.71 -7.19 -36.21
CA HIS A 44 5.69 -6.02 -35.36
C HIS A 44 6.57 -4.88 -35.93
N ASN A 45 7.73 -5.21 -36.50
CA ASN A 45 8.68 -4.25 -37.08
C ASN A 45 8.52 -4.06 -38.60
N LYS A 46 7.32 -4.38 -39.16
CA LYS A 46 7.07 -4.30 -40.60
C LYS A 46 7.37 -2.90 -41.19
N LYS A 47 7.08 -1.84 -40.48
CA LYS A 47 7.35 -0.45 -40.90
C LYS A 47 8.86 -0.18 -40.99
N GLN A 48 9.60 -0.54 -39.96
CA GLN A 48 11.05 -0.36 -39.85
C GLN A 48 11.80 -1.19 -40.91
N LEU A 49 11.31 -2.41 -41.17
CA LEU A 49 11.86 -3.25 -42.24
C LEU A 49 11.56 -2.67 -43.62
N ALA A 50 10.37 -2.12 -43.87
CA ALA A 50 9.99 -1.49 -45.12
C ALA A 50 10.83 -0.24 -45.44
N GLU A 51 11.25 0.53 -44.44
CA GLU A 51 12.15 1.70 -44.61
C GLU A 51 13.50 1.32 -45.23
N VAL A 52 13.95 0.09 -45.01
CA VAL A 52 15.19 -0.45 -45.61
C VAL A 52 14.89 -1.34 -46.82
N GLY A 53 13.63 -1.34 -47.31
CA GLY A 53 13.21 -2.08 -48.52
C GLY A 53 13.08 -3.60 -48.30
N ARG A 54 12.78 -4.05 -47.09
CA ARG A 54 12.77 -5.48 -46.71
C ARG A 54 11.47 -5.86 -45.97
N ASN A 55 11.22 -7.16 -45.83
CA ASN A 55 10.07 -7.70 -45.11
C ASN A 55 10.47 -8.66 -43.98
N SER A 56 11.77 -9.01 -43.88
CA SER A 56 12.26 -9.97 -42.89
C SER A 56 13.69 -9.66 -42.48
N PHE A 57 14.08 -10.14 -41.30
CA PHE A 57 15.47 -10.19 -40.83
C PHE A 57 16.21 -11.36 -41.47
N THR A 58 17.48 -11.18 -41.80
CA THR A 58 18.37 -12.31 -42.15
C THR A 58 18.63 -13.16 -40.90
N ASP A 59 19.11 -14.39 -41.07
CA ASP A 59 19.44 -15.24 -39.93
C ASP A 59 20.56 -14.66 -39.10
N GLU A 60 21.57 -14.05 -39.73
CA GLU A 60 22.67 -13.34 -39.04
C GLU A 60 22.15 -12.12 -38.21
N GLU A 61 21.20 -11.41 -38.74
CA GLU A 61 20.57 -10.26 -38.04
C GLU A 61 19.73 -10.72 -36.86
N PHE A 62 18.98 -11.79 -37.06
CA PHE A 62 18.19 -12.39 -35.98
C PHE A 62 19.11 -12.97 -34.89
N GLU A 63 20.23 -13.59 -35.24
CA GLU A 63 21.23 -14.03 -34.29
C GLU A 63 21.80 -12.87 -33.46
N LYS A 64 22.09 -11.71 -34.08
CA LYS A 64 22.50 -10.49 -33.36
C LYS A 64 21.44 -10.01 -32.39
N ILE A 65 20.15 -10.07 -32.75
CA ILE A 65 19.02 -9.75 -31.86
C ILE A 65 18.99 -10.71 -30.68
N LEU A 66 19.15 -12.01 -30.92
CA LEU A 66 19.18 -13.00 -29.85
C LEU A 66 20.36 -12.80 -28.88
N ILE A 67 21.55 -12.54 -29.40
CA ILE A 67 22.75 -12.21 -28.59
C ILE A 67 22.48 -10.98 -27.72
N TYR A 68 21.85 -9.92 -28.27
CA TYR A 68 21.46 -8.75 -27.49
C TYR A 68 20.51 -9.14 -26.35
N LEU A 69 19.54 -10.00 -26.62
CA LEU A 69 18.51 -10.41 -25.65
C LEU A 69 19.05 -11.40 -24.60
N GLU A 70 20.04 -12.23 -24.88
CA GLU A 70 20.58 -13.22 -23.94
C GLU A 70 21.26 -12.62 -22.72
N GLY A 71 22.01 -11.52 -22.91
CA GLY A 71 22.80 -10.91 -21.84
C GLY A 71 21.98 -10.19 -20.79
N GLY A 72 22.47 -10.21 -19.55
CA GLY A 72 21.94 -9.42 -18.43
C GLY A 72 21.00 -10.17 -17.49
N THR A 73 20.71 -9.53 -16.36
CA THR A 73 19.74 -9.99 -15.36
C THR A 73 18.32 -9.83 -15.88
N ARG A 74 17.33 -10.45 -15.22
CA ARG A 74 15.89 -10.27 -15.53
C ARG A 74 15.47 -8.80 -15.52
N PHE A 75 16.03 -8.03 -14.58
CA PHE A 75 15.80 -6.60 -14.51
C PHE A 75 16.33 -5.87 -15.76
N GLU A 76 17.55 -6.16 -16.19
CA GLU A 76 18.14 -5.59 -17.40
C GLU A 76 17.40 -6.04 -18.66
N LYS A 77 16.97 -7.30 -18.73
CA LYS A 77 16.12 -7.82 -19.80
C LYS A 77 14.78 -7.08 -19.88
N ALA A 78 14.16 -6.77 -18.73
CA ALA A 78 12.95 -5.96 -18.71
C ALA A 78 13.18 -4.51 -19.21
N LYS A 79 14.38 -3.95 -19.03
CA LYS A 79 14.77 -2.68 -19.66
C LYS A 79 14.89 -2.83 -21.17
N LYS A 80 15.67 -3.82 -21.65
CA LYS A 80 15.84 -4.09 -23.08
C LYS A 80 14.52 -4.24 -23.82
N LEU A 81 13.51 -4.87 -23.19
CA LEU A 81 12.16 -4.99 -23.74
C LEU A 81 11.53 -3.63 -24.06
N ARG A 82 11.92 -2.58 -23.35
CA ARG A 82 11.35 -1.21 -23.43
C ARG A 82 12.19 -0.26 -24.27
N ASP A 83 13.39 -0.67 -24.67
CA ASP A 83 14.31 0.12 -25.48
C ASP A 83 14.22 -0.27 -26.94
N LEU A 84 14.60 0.66 -27.83
CA LEU A 84 14.81 0.37 -29.25
C LEU A 84 16.22 -0.19 -29.44
N TYR A 85 16.33 -1.32 -30.12
CA TYR A 85 17.63 -1.91 -30.43
C TYR A 85 18.15 -1.44 -31.81
N PRO A 86 19.30 -0.76 -31.87
CA PRO A 86 19.91 -0.33 -33.13
C PRO A 86 20.60 -1.54 -33.82
N LEU A 87 19.96 -2.13 -34.81
CA LEU A 87 20.50 -3.22 -35.59
C LEU A 87 21.16 -2.70 -36.87
N ASP A 88 22.48 -2.85 -36.97
CA ASP A 88 23.24 -2.50 -38.20
C ASP A 88 23.18 -3.67 -39.19
N THR A 89 22.63 -3.40 -40.38
CA THR A 89 22.55 -4.36 -41.49
C THR A 89 23.88 -4.51 -42.22
N ALA A 90 24.07 -5.57 -42.98
CA ALA A 90 25.26 -5.81 -43.79
C ALA A 90 25.52 -4.69 -44.82
N ASN A 91 24.51 -3.95 -45.22
CA ASN A 91 24.57 -2.86 -46.20
C ASN A 91 24.86 -1.50 -45.53
N GLY A 92 25.16 -1.45 -44.23
CA GLY A 92 25.43 -0.22 -43.49
C GLY A 92 24.18 0.62 -43.14
N GLN A 93 22.98 0.13 -43.37
CA GLN A 93 21.76 0.75 -42.93
C GLN A 93 21.46 0.32 -41.48
N ARG A 94 20.72 1.15 -40.75
CA ARG A 94 20.33 0.86 -39.37
C ARG A 94 18.81 0.65 -39.28
N ILE A 95 18.39 -0.45 -38.61
CA ILE A 95 17.00 -0.75 -38.26
C ILE A 95 16.84 -0.55 -36.75
N TRP A 96 15.87 0.24 -36.35
CA TRP A 96 15.51 0.40 -34.94
C TRP A 96 14.47 -0.65 -34.58
N VAL A 97 14.92 -1.77 -34.04
CA VAL A 97 14.05 -2.90 -33.67
C VAL A 97 13.31 -2.57 -32.38
N GLU A 98 11.98 -2.59 -32.46
CA GLU A 98 11.06 -2.45 -31.32
C GLU A 98 10.61 -3.82 -30.88
N PHE A 99 10.72 -4.12 -29.55
CA PHE A 99 10.25 -5.36 -28.96
C PHE A 99 8.85 -5.26 -28.40
N LEU A 100 8.44 -4.07 -27.94
CA LEU A 100 7.14 -3.81 -27.31
C LEU A 100 6.71 -2.37 -27.61
N ASN A 101 5.54 -2.21 -28.22
CA ASN A 101 4.93 -0.90 -28.38
C ASN A 101 4.31 -0.44 -27.06
N ARG A 102 4.93 0.57 -26.43
CA ARG A 102 4.56 1.11 -25.11
C ARG A 102 3.52 2.22 -25.18
N THR A 103 3.35 2.85 -26.34
CA THR A 103 2.44 3.99 -26.55
C THR A 103 1.11 3.54 -27.13
N GLN A 104 1.14 2.64 -28.10
CA GLN A 104 -0.03 2.07 -28.77
C GLN A 104 -0.09 0.57 -28.47
N TRP A 105 -0.27 0.23 -27.19
CA TRP A 105 -0.21 -1.15 -26.68
C TRP A 105 -1.15 -2.13 -27.37
N CYS A 106 -2.29 -1.66 -27.93
CA CYS A 106 -3.21 -2.50 -28.73
C CYS A 106 -2.64 -2.90 -30.09
N GLN A 107 -1.54 -2.31 -30.54
CA GLN A 107 -0.83 -2.67 -31.77
C GLN A 107 0.17 -3.81 -31.60
N ASN A 108 0.38 -4.27 -30.37
CA ASN A 108 1.17 -5.47 -30.14
C ASN A 108 0.37 -6.71 -30.57
N GLU A 109 1.09 -7.74 -31.02
CA GLU A 109 0.51 -9.04 -31.41
C GLU A 109 0.39 -9.94 -30.18
N PHE A 110 -0.82 -10.39 -29.87
CA PHE A 110 -1.10 -11.20 -28.68
C PHE A 110 -1.40 -12.65 -29.07
N GLN A 111 -0.62 -13.58 -28.52
CA GLN A 111 -0.76 -15.00 -28.74
C GLN A 111 -0.90 -15.74 -27.41
N VAL A 112 -1.53 -16.92 -27.44
CA VAL A 112 -1.60 -17.84 -26.30
C VAL A 112 -1.13 -19.22 -26.72
N SER A 113 -0.30 -19.84 -25.89
CA SER A 113 0.11 -21.24 -26.03
C SER A 113 0.02 -21.93 -24.67
N ASN A 114 -0.10 -23.25 -24.70
CA ASN A 114 -0.15 -24.05 -23.50
C ASN A 114 0.83 -25.21 -23.54
N GLN A 115 1.14 -25.76 -22.36
CA GLN A 115 1.94 -26.96 -22.20
C GLN A 115 3.34 -26.87 -22.87
N ILE A 116 3.91 -25.66 -22.95
CA ILE A 116 5.26 -25.45 -23.47
C ILE A 116 6.26 -26.20 -22.59
N THR A 117 7.08 -27.03 -23.19
CA THR A 117 8.10 -27.81 -22.50
C THR A 117 9.46 -27.13 -22.65
N VAL A 118 10.12 -26.89 -21.54
CA VAL A 118 11.44 -26.27 -21.50
C VAL A 118 12.43 -27.23 -20.84
N GLU A 119 13.57 -27.46 -21.49
CA GLU A 119 14.65 -28.31 -21.00
C GLU A 119 15.70 -27.48 -20.26
N GLY A 120 15.54 -27.31 -18.95
CA GLY A 120 16.53 -26.68 -18.07
C GLY A 120 17.28 -27.71 -17.22
N ARG A 121 17.60 -27.34 -15.98
CA ARG A 121 18.16 -28.32 -15.01
C ARG A 121 17.19 -29.49 -14.75
N LYS A 122 15.89 -29.25 -14.95
CA LYS A 122 14.81 -30.23 -14.98
C LYS A 122 13.86 -29.87 -16.10
N LYS A 123 13.34 -30.87 -16.80
CA LYS A 123 12.28 -30.69 -17.77
C LYS A 123 11.01 -30.18 -17.07
N CYS A 124 10.56 -29.00 -17.44
CA CYS A 124 9.36 -28.35 -16.89
C CYS A 124 8.35 -28.11 -18.00
N ARG A 125 7.08 -28.19 -17.65
CA ARG A 125 5.97 -27.94 -18.57
C ARG A 125 5.10 -26.85 -17.94
N TYR A 126 4.88 -25.76 -18.70
CA TYR A 126 4.15 -24.58 -18.27
C TYR A 126 2.68 -24.67 -18.70
N ASP A 127 1.74 -24.34 -17.78
CA ASP A 127 0.31 -24.54 -18.07
C ASP A 127 -0.16 -23.64 -19.21
N VAL A 128 -0.19 -22.32 -19.05
CA VAL A 128 -0.57 -21.37 -20.10
C VAL A 128 0.42 -20.20 -20.14
N THR A 129 0.89 -19.89 -21.35
CA THR A 129 1.81 -18.78 -21.61
C THR A 129 1.19 -17.80 -22.58
N ILE A 130 1.16 -16.52 -22.23
CA ILE A 130 0.79 -15.44 -23.16
C ILE A 130 2.07 -14.86 -23.74
N LEU A 131 2.11 -14.81 -25.08
CA LEU A 131 3.20 -14.19 -25.82
C LEU A 131 2.72 -12.86 -26.37
N ILE A 132 3.60 -11.85 -26.29
CA ILE A 132 3.37 -10.54 -26.91
C ILE A 132 4.52 -10.27 -27.86
N ASN A 133 4.22 -10.03 -29.15
CA ASN A 133 5.20 -9.94 -30.23
C ASN A 133 6.13 -11.17 -30.28
N GLY A 134 5.60 -12.36 -29.92
CA GLY A 134 6.32 -13.62 -29.85
C GLY A 134 7.15 -13.85 -28.60
N LEU A 135 7.31 -12.86 -27.70
CA LEU A 135 8.01 -13.00 -26.42
C LEU A 135 7.06 -13.50 -25.31
N PRO A 136 7.46 -14.50 -24.49
CA PRO A 136 6.67 -14.97 -23.35
C PRO A 136 6.71 -13.92 -22.24
N LEU A 137 5.67 -13.09 -22.13
CA LEU A 137 5.61 -12.00 -21.15
C LEU A 137 4.72 -12.29 -19.95
N VAL A 138 3.78 -13.25 -20.05
CA VAL A 138 2.92 -13.65 -18.93
C VAL A 138 2.88 -15.17 -18.82
N GLN A 139 3.13 -15.67 -17.62
CA GLN A 139 2.98 -17.09 -17.29
C GLN A 139 1.82 -17.29 -16.33
N ILE A 140 0.93 -18.22 -16.64
CA ILE A 140 -0.25 -18.57 -15.84
C ILE A 140 -0.11 -20.00 -15.36
N GLU A 141 -0.16 -20.19 -14.03
CA GLU A 141 -0.14 -21.51 -13.38
C GLU A 141 -1.51 -21.81 -12.76
N LEU A 142 -2.01 -22.96 -13.11
CA LEU A 142 -3.35 -23.41 -12.71
C LEU A 142 -3.25 -24.54 -11.69
N LYS A 143 -4.18 -24.55 -10.77
CA LYS A 143 -4.40 -25.63 -9.82
C LYS A 143 -5.88 -26.04 -9.85
N ARG A 144 -6.16 -27.30 -9.58
CA ARG A 144 -7.53 -27.76 -9.46
C ARG A 144 -8.27 -27.03 -8.33
N ARG A 145 -9.57 -26.92 -8.44
CA ARG A 145 -10.42 -26.35 -7.40
C ARG A 145 -10.17 -27.03 -6.04
N GLY A 146 -10.09 -26.24 -4.96
CA GLY A 146 -9.81 -26.71 -3.60
C GLY A 146 -8.33 -26.77 -3.23
N VAL A 147 -7.41 -26.50 -4.16
CA VAL A 147 -5.99 -26.36 -3.88
C VAL A 147 -5.65 -24.90 -3.56
N GLU A 148 -4.83 -24.67 -2.54
CA GLU A 148 -4.38 -23.33 -2.17
C GLU A 148 -3.49 -22.70 -3.25
N LEU A 149 -3.71 -21.42 -3.56
CA LEU A 149 -2.90 -20.67 -4.53
C LEU A 149 -1.41 -20.61 -4.18
N LYS A 150 -1.06 -20.72 -2.88
CA LYS A 150 0.32 -20.77 -2.42
C LYS A 150 1.11 -21.91 -3.04
N GLN A 151 0.47 -23.01 -3.44
CA GLN A 151 1.14 -24.13 -4.13
C GLN A 151 1.56 -23.73 -5.54
N ALA A 152 0.69 -23.01 -6.29
CA ALA A 152 1.03 -22.48 -7.61
C ALA A 152 2.17 -21.44 -7.51
N TYR A 153 2.10 -20.55 -6.54
CA TYR A 153 3.19 -19.61 -6.26
C TYR A 153 4.52 -20.31 -5.98
N ASN A 154 4.52 -21.33 -5.11
CA ASN A 154 5.72 -22.11 -4.81
C ASN A 154 6.25 -22.86 -6.04
N GLN A 155 5.38 -23.25 -6.98
CA GLN A 155 5.78 -23.86 -8.24
C GLN A 155 6.54 -22.87 -9.12
N ILE A 156 6.04 -21.64 -9.28
CA ILE A 156 6.73 -20.55 -9.98
C ILE A 156 8.08 -20.25 -9.33
N GLN A 157 8.18 -20.23 -7.99
CA GLN A 157 9.44 -20.03 -7.29
C GLN A 157 10.46 -21.15 -7.56
N ARG A 158 9.99 -22.37 -7.80
CA ARG A 158 10.87 -23.48 -8.25
C ARG A 158 11.33 -23.25 -9.69
N TYR A 159 10.47 -22.79 -10.60
CA TYR A 159 10.83 -22.49 -11.98
C TYR A 159 11.92 -21.42 -12.08
N HIS A 160 11.88 -20.39 -11.25
CA HIS A 160 12.96 -19.39 -11.15
C HIS A 160 14.35 -19.99 -10.92
N LYS A 161 14.42 -21.13 -10.22
CA LYS A 161 15.68 -21.81 -9.86
C LYS A 161 16.11 -22.86 -10.86
N THR A 162 15.19 -23.36 -11.68
CA THR A 162 15.42 -24.60 -12.44
C THR A 162 15.21 -24.50 -13.94
N SER A 163 14.30 -23.64 -14.42
CA SER A 163 13.84 -23.73 -15.80
C SER A 163 13.59 -22.40 -16.53
N PHE A 164 13.47 -21.28 -15.84
CA PHE A 164 13.38 -19.99 -16.53
C PHE A 164 14.76 -19.59 -17.05
N HIS A 165 14.94 -19.69 -18.35
CA HIS A 165 16.11 -19.26 -19.12
C HIS A 165 15.68 -18.88 -20.55
N GLY A 166 16.61 -18.35 -21.36
CA GLY A 166 16.35 -17.96 -22.74
C GLY A 166 15.26 -16.88 -22.82
N LEU A 167 14.27 -17.08 -23.67
CA LEU A 167 13.16 -16.14 -23.82
C LEU A 167 12.22 -16.11 -22.60
N PHE A 168 12.15 -17.17 -21.78
CA PHE A 168 11.33 -17.19 -20.56
C PHE A 168 11.87 -16.27 -19.44
N ASP A 169 13.10 -15.81 -19.52
CA ASP A 169 13.58 -14.76 -18.62
C ASP A 169 12.90 -13.39 -18.85
N TYR A 170 12.19 -13.24 -19.98
CA TYR A 170 11.44 -12.03 -20.33
C TYR A 170 10.05 -11.96 -19.70
N ILE A 171 9.59 -13.01 -19.01
CA ILE A 171 8.32 -12.97 -18.28
C ILE A 171 8.29 -11.75 -17.36
N GLN A 172 7.24 -10.93 -17.51
CA GLN A 172 7.02 -9.71 -16.72
C GLN A 172 6.03 -9.97 -15.59
N LEU A 173 5.01 -10.79 -15.83
CA LEU A 173 3.91 -11.05 -14.92
C LEU A 173 3.66 -12.56 -14.76
N PHE A 174 3.24 -12.90 -13.56
CA PHE A 174 2.68 -14.21 -13.25
C PHE A 174 1.23 -14.09 -12.83
N VAL A 175 0.43 -15.08 -13.22
CA VAL A 175 -0.94 -15.27 -12.76
C VAL A 175 -1.05 -16.67 -12.16
N ILE A 176 -1.70 -16.78 -11.01
CA ILE A 176 -1.97 -18.04 -10.34
C ILE A 176 -3.47 -18.16 -10.09
N SER A 177 -4.04 -19.33 -10.41
CA SER A 177 -5.48 -19.55 -10.23
C SER A 177 -5.81 -21.00 -9.87
N ASN A 178 -6.90 -21.16 -9.09
CA ASN A 178 -7.56 -22.44 -8.85
C ASN A 178 -9.01 -22.46 -9.38
N GLY A 179 -9.32 -21.54 -10.30
CA GLY A 179 -10.64 -21.33 -10.88
C GLY A 179 -11.57 -20.45 -10.04
N VAL A 180 -11.45 -20.47 -8.71
CA VAL A 180 -12.29 -19.68 -7.78
C VAL A 180 -11.56 -18.43 -7.30
N ASN A 181 -10.26 -18.55 -7.08
CA ASN A 181 -9.40 -17.45 -6.69
C ASN A 181 -8.29 -17.29 -7.72
N THR A 182 -8.03 -16.04 -8.12
CA THR A 182 -7.01 -15.69 -9.10
C THR A 182 -6.23 -14.50 -8.59
N ARG A 183 -4.90 -14.58 -8.65
CA ARG A 183 -3.99 -13.51 -8.25
C ARG A 183 -2.92 -13.29 -9.32
N TYR A 184 -2.40 -12.08 -9.41
CA TYR A 184 -1.28 -11.72 -10.28
C TYR A 184 -0.15 -11.08 -9.48
N PHE A 185 1.07 -11.13 -10.03
CA PHE A 185 2.25 -10.50 -9.43
C PHE A 185 3.37 -10.31 -10.47
N ALA A 186 4.27 -9.36 -10.21
CA ALA A 186 5.41 -9.11 -11.08
C ALA A 186 6.50 -10.19 -10.91
N ASN A 187 7.32 -10.35 -11.94
CA ASN A 187 8.48 -11.24 -11.93
C ASN A 187 9.58 -10.72 -10.99
N ASN A 188 9.36 -10.92 -9.69
CA ASN A 188 10.29 -10.59 -8.63
C ASN A 188 10.62 -11.86 -7.82
N PRO A 189 11.77 -12.53 -8.08
CA PRO A 189 12.15 -13.76 -7.36
C PRO A 189 12.30 -13.58 -5.84
N ASN A 190 12.60 -12.38 -5.40
CA ASN A 190 12.75 -12.03 -3.98
C ASN A 190 11.43 -11.60 -3.34
N GLY A 191 10.36 -11.46 -4.14
CA GLY A 191 9.02 -11.14 -3.66
C GLY A 191 8.43 -12.31 -2.86
N GLY A 192 7.74 -12.01 -1.74
CA GLY A 192 6.98 -12.99 -0.98
C GLY A 192 5.56 -13.17 -1.53
N TYR A 193 4.86 -14.25 -1.14
CA TYR A 193 3.46 -14.49 -1.51
C TYR A 193 2.52 -13.30 -1.19
N LYS A 194 2.85 -12.50 -0.18
CA LYS A 194 2.15 -11.26 0.18
C LYS A 194 2.13 -10.18 -0.92
N PHE A 195 2.97 -10.30 -1.95
CA PHE A 195 2.98 -9.40 -3.12
C PHE A 195 2.22 -9.99 -4.31
N THR A 196 1.31 -10.92 -4.06
CA THR A 196 0.31 -11.36 -5.03
C THR A 196 -1.00 -10.62 -4.80
N PHE A 197 -1.66 -10.16 -5.86
CA PHE A 197 -2.81 -9.26 -5.78
C PHE A 197 -4.01 -9.83 -6.54
N ASN A 198 -5.21 -9.59 -6.01
CA ASN A 198 -6.44 -9.78 -6.79
C ASN A 198 -6.58 -8.58 -7.76
N TRP A 199 -7.15 -8.80 -8.94
CA TRP A 199 -7.60 -7.69 -9.77
C TRP A 199 -8.98 -7.25 -9.33
N THR A 200 -9.25 -5.94 -9.35
CA THR A 200 -10.54 -5.36 -8.94
C THR A 200 -11.09 -4.44 -10.03
N ASP A 201 -12.33 -4.04 -9.91
CA ASP A 201 -12.85 -2.88 -10.64
C ASP A 201 -12.43 -1.55 -9.97
N ALA A 202 -12.91 -0.43 -10.53
CA ALA A 202 -12.62 0.91 -10.00
C ALA A 202 -13.30 1.20 -8.64
N ALA A 203 -14.26 0.37 -8.21
CA ALA A 203 -14.90 0.43 -6.90
C ALA A 203 -14.27 -0.53 -5.88
N ASN A 204 -13.11 -1.11 -6.19
CA ASN A 204 -12.35 -2.09 -5.39
C ASN A 204 -13.05 -3.44 -5.21
N LEU A 205 -14.01 -3.81 -6.07
CA LEU A 205 -14.65 -5.13 -6.04
C LEU A 205 -13.78 -6.15 -6.78
N PRO A 206 -13.38 -7.28 -6.14
CA PRO A 206 -12.40 -8.20 -6.71
C PRO A 206 -13.02 -9.15 -7.76
N PHE A 207 -12.29 -9.39 -8.82
CA PHE A 207 -12.54 -10.44 -9.82
C PHE A 207 -11.80 -11.72 -9.45
N ASN A 208 -12.34 -12.48 -8.52
CA ASN A 208 -11.67 -13.68 -8.00
C ASN A 208 -11.72 -14.86 -8.98
N GLU A 209 -12.83 -15.06 -9.68
CA GLU A 209 -13.01 -16.17 -10.61
C GLU A 209 -12.14 -16.00 -11.86
N LEU A 210 -11.51 -17.09 -12.33
CA LEU A 210 -10.57 -17.07 -13.44
C LEU A 210 -11.19 -16.48 -14.71
N ASP A 211 -12.43 -16.83 -15.02
CA ASP A 211 -13.11 -16.36 -16.24
C ASP A 211 -13.35 -14.85 -16.21
N LYS A 212 -13.81 -14.31 -15.07
CA LYS A 212 -13.97 -12.86 -14.87
C LYS A 212 -12.63 -12.15 -14.89
N PHE A 213 -11.65 -12.69 -14.18
CA PHE A 213 -10.29 -12.15 -14.17
C PHE A 213 -9.74 -12.08 -15.61
N ALA A 214 -9.90 -13.14 -16.41
CA ALA A 214 -9.43 -13.18 -17.79
C ALA A 214 -10.05 -12.06 -18.64
N VAL A 215 -11.37 -11.86 -18.55
CA VAL A 215 -12.09 -10.85 -19.35
C VAL A 215 -11.63 -9.43 -19.01
N PHE A 216 -11.35 -9.12 -17.73
CA PHE A 216 -11.02 -7.75 -17.32
C PHE A 216 -9.52 -7.48 -17.24
N PHE A 217 -8.69 -8.45 -16.82
CA PHE A 217 -7.25 -8.25 -16.66
C PHE A 217 -6.44 -8.64 -17.88
N LEU A 218 -6.82 -9.77 -18.53
CA LEU A 218 -6.13 -10.27 -19.72
C LEU A 218 -6.70 -9.70 -21.03
N GLU A 219 -7.63 -8.74 -20.96
CA GLU A 219 -8.02 -7.97 -22.14
C GLU A 219 -6.78 -7.28 -22.74
N LYS A 220 -6.61 -7.33 -24.07
CA LYS A 220 -5.38 -6.92 -24.76
C LYS A 220 -4.91 -5.51 -24.40
N CYS A 221 -5.83 -4.54 -24.39
CA CYS A 221 -5.49 -3.16 -24.07
C CYS A 221 -5.10 -3.01 -22.58
N THR A 222 -5.82 -3.67 -21.68
CA THR A 222 -5.51 -3.67 -20.24
C THR A 222 -4.18 -4.35 -19.97
N LEU A 223 -3.96 -5.56 -20.47
CA LEU A 223 -2.70 -6.28 -20.29
C LEU A 223 -1.52 -5.54 -20.93
N GLY A 224 -1.71 -5.01 -22.15
CA GLY A 224 -0.71 -4.21 -22.86
C GLY A 224 -0.32 -2.94 -22.06
N LYS A 225 -1.29 -2.23 -21.50
CA LYS A 225 -1.04 -1.10 -20.60
C LYS A 225 -0.26 -1.53 -19.37
N ILE A 226 -0.66 -2.62 -18.72
CA ILE A 226 0.01 -3.09 -17.49
C ILE A 226 1.47 -3.39 -17.78
N ILE A 227 1.77 -4.15 -18.82
CA ILE A 227 3.15 -4.53 -19.17
C ILE A 227 3.94 -3.33 -19.70
N GLY A 228 3.37 -2.50 -20.55
CA GLY A 228 4.05 -1.36 -21.16
C GLY A 228 4.27 -0.20 -20.22
N LYS A 229 3.27 0.12 -19.38
CA LYS A 229 3.27 1.33 -18.55
C LYS A 229 3.31 1.07 -17.03
N TYR A 230 2.62 0.03 -16.52
CA TYR A 230 2.37 -0.12 -15.08
C TYR A 230 3.23 -1.17 -14.38
N ILE A 231 4.17 -1.79 -15.10
CA ILE A 231 5.33 -2.41 -14.46
C ILE A 231 6.33 -1.31 -14.13
N VAL A 232 6.74 -1.27 -12.87
CA VAL A 232 7.75 -0.34 -12.36
C VAL A 232 9.06 -1.09 -12.22
N LEU A 233 10.11 -0.55 -12.82
CA LEU A 233 11.47 -1.03 -12.69
C LEU A 233 12.09 -0.35 -11.47
N HIS A 234 12.22 -1.08 -10.37
CA HIS A 234 12.81 -0.55 -9.13
C HIS A 234 14.33 -0.65 -9.20
N GLU A 235 15.00 0.45 -9.54
CA GLU A 235 16.44 0.47 -9.76
C GLU A 235 17.26 0.22 -8.49
N GLY A 236 16.77 0.67 -7.33
CA GLY A 236 17.43 0.45 -6.05
C GLY A 236 17.56 -1.03 -5.70
N ASP A 237 16.48 -1.79 -5.85
CA ASP A 237 16.43 -3.23 -5.54
C ASP A 237 16.65 -4.13 -6.76
N LYS A 238 16.82 -3.55 -7.96
CA LYS A 238 16.95 -4.27 -9.24
C LYS A 238 15.84 -5.31 -9.45
N CYS A 239 14.59 -4.93 -9.18
CA CYS A 239 13.44 -5.80 -9.28
C CYS A 239 12.27 -5.16 -10.04
N LEU A 240 11.34 -6.01 -10.49
CA LEU A 240 10.11 -5.57 -11.12
C LEU A 240 9.01 -5.49 -10.05
N MET A 241 8.21 -4.42 -10.13
CA MET A 241 6.99 -4.25 -9.36
C MET A 241 5.83 -4.02 -10.34
N VAL A 242 4.62 -4.40 -9.94
CA VAL A 242 3.40 -4.10 -10.69
C VAL A 242 2.46 -3.32 -9.81
N LEU A 243 1.78 -2.33 -10.37
CA LEU A 243 0.80 -1.56 -9.62
C LEU A 243 -0.38 -2.45 -9.19
N ARG A 244 -0.90 -2.17 -8.02
CA ARG A 244 -2.16 -2.75 -7.54
C ARG A 244 -3.34 -2.10 -8.27
N PRO A 245 -4.52 -2.73 -8.32
CA PRO A 245 -5.65 -2.20 -9.08
C PRO A 245 -6.01 -0.76 -8.72
N TYR A 246 -6.17 -0.45 -7.43
CA TYR A 246 -6.51 0.90 -6.98
C TYR A 246 -5.45 1.94 -7.35
N GLN A 247 -4.16 1.56 -7.40
CA GLN A 247 -3.08 2.44 -7.87
C GLN A 247 -3.19 2.67 -9.38
N PHE A 248 -3.46 1.61 -10.14
CA PHE A 248 -3.70 1.68 -11.57
C PHE A 248 -4.85 2.65 -11.89
N TYR A 249 -6.02 2.46 -11.26
CA TYR A 249 -7.18 3.32 -11.50
C TYR A 249 -6.93 4.77 -11.08
N ALA A 250 -6.24 5.00 -9.96
CA ALA A 250 -5.88 6.35 -9.53
C ALA A 250 -5.01 7.07 -10.55
N VAL A 251 -3.98 6.40 -11.08
CA VAL A 251 -3.11 6.96 -12.13
C VAL A 251 -3.89 7.21 -13.42
N GLU A 252 -4.70 6.24 -13.89
CA GLU A 252 -5.52 6.41 -15.10
C GLU A 252 -6.50 7.59 -14.96
N LYS A 253 -7.13 7.78 -13.79
CA LYS A 253 -8.03 8.92 -13.54
C LYS A 253 -7.31 10.26 -13.58
N ILE A 254 -6.08 10.34 -13.06
CA ILE A 254 -5.29 11.57 -13.14
C ILE A 254 -4.85 11.83 -14.59
N LEU A 255 -4.35 10.82 -15.30
CA LEU A 255 -3.97 10.95 -16.71
C LEU A 255 -5.13 11.41 -17.59
N ASP A 256 -6.30 10.78 -17.44
CA ASP A 256 -7.52 11.18 -18.14
C ASP A 256 -7.89 12.65 -17.84
N ARG A 257 -7.79 13.06 -16.57
CA ARG A 257 -8.06 14.42 -16.15
C ARG A 257 -7.07 15.43 -16.73
N VAL A 258 -5.78 15.10 -16.79
CA VAL A 258 -4.73 15.95 -17.38
C VAL A 258 -4.93 16.10 -18.90
N GLN A 259 -5.29 15.01 -19.60
CA GLN A 259 -5.42 15.01 -21.06
C GLN A 259 -6.74 15.64 -21.55
N ASN A 260 -7.83 15.48 -20.79
CA ASN A 260 -9.17 15.81 -21.27
C ASN A 260 -9.85 16.96 -20.52
N SER A 261 -9.23 17.52 -19.46
CA SER A 261 -9.78 18.60 -18.66
C SER A 261 -8.67 19.43 -18.01
N ASN A 262 -8.97 20.66 -17.66
CA ASN A 262 -8.13 21.51 -16.82
C ASN A 262 -8.57 21.51 -15.34
N ASP A 263 -9.57 20.69 -14.99
CA ASP A 263 -10.04 20.61 -13.61
C ASP A 263 -9.02 19.91 -12.73
N ASN A 264 -8.97 20.35 -11.49
CA ASN A 264 -8.18 19.74 -10.42
C ASN A 264 -8.81 18.44 -9.92
N GLY A 265 -8.12 17.72 -9.04
CA GLY A 265 -8.66 16.53 -8.41
C GLY A 265 -7.84 16.07 -7.21
N TYR A 266 -8.39 15.13 -6.44
CA TYR A 266 -7.62 14.47 -5.40
C TYR A 266 -7.87 12.95 -5.34
N ILE A 267 -6.89 12.25 -4.80
CA ILE A 267 -6.89 10.81 -4.56
C ILE A 267 -7.01 10.58 -3.05
N TRP A 268 -8.04 9.85 -2.66
CA TRP A 268 -8.25 9.45 -1.27
C TRP A 268 -7.80 8.01 -1.06
N HIS A 269 -6.52 7.83 -0.76
CA HIS A 269 -5.91 6.56 -0.45
C HIS A 269 -5.41 6.53 0.99
N THR A 270 -5.83 5.53 1.77
CA THR A 270 -5.47 5.41 3.18
C THR A 270 -3.96 5.38 3.39
N THR A 271 -3.53 5.68 4.60
CA THR A 271 -2.12 5.57 4.98
C THR A 271 -1.65 4.11 4.82
N GLY A 272 -0.50 3.93 4.17
CA GLY A 272 0.03 2.58 3.88
C GLY A 272 -0.38 1.97 2.55
N ALA A 273 -1.23 2.65 1.79
CA ALA A 273 -1.64 2.21 0.45
C ALA A 273 -0.56 2.38 -0.63
N GLY A 274 0.66 2.81 -0.30
CA GLY A 274 1.73 3.04 -1.28
C GLY A 274 1.50 4.28 -2.14
N LYS A 275 1.03 5.37 -1.53
CA LYS A 275 0.83 6.68 -2.21
C LYS A 275 2.08 7.15 -2.96
N THR A 276 3.27 6.96 -2.39
CA THR A 276 4.55 7.35 -3.01
C THR A 276 4.76 6.66 -4.36
N LEU A 277 4.50 5.36 -4.46
CA LEU A 277 4.61 4.63 -5.74
C LEU A 277 3.56 5.13 -6.75
N THR A 278 2.33 5.38 -6.28
CA THR A 278 1.24 5.89 -7.14
C THR A 278 1.56 7.27 -7.68
N SER A 279 2.04 8.18 -6.81
CA SER A 279 2.38 9.55 -7.19
C SER A 279 3.62 9.62 -8.08
N PHE A 280 4.64 8.78 -7.80
CA PHE A 280 5.80 8.63 -8.70
C PHE A 280 5.36 8.20 -10.10
N LYS A 281 4.55 7.14 -10.19
CA LYS A 281 4.09 6.64 -11.49
C LYS A 281 3.21 7.66 -12.21
N THR A 282 2.39 8.40 -11.47
CA THR A 282 1.63 9.54 -12.02
C THR A 282 2.57 10.60 -12.58
N ALA A 283 3.56 11.04 -11.78
CA ALA A 283 4.51 12.07 -12.22
C ALA A 283 5.29 11.63 -13.47
N GLN A 284 5.76 10.39 -13.50
CA GLN A 284 6.48 9.82 -14.64
C GLN A 284 5.60 9.85 -15.91
N LEU A 285 4.38 9.31 -15.85
CA LEU A 285 3.51 9.23 -17.04
C LEU A 285 2.98 10.60 -17.48
N VAL A 286 2.71 11.51 -16.54
CA VAL A 286 2.32 12.88 -16.86
C VAL A 286 3.48 13.65 -17.52
N SER A 287 4.72 13.42 -17.09
CA SER A 287 5.90 14.04 -17.69
C SER A 287 6.20 13.57 -19.12
N GLU A 288 5.68 12.41 -19.51
CA GLU A 288 5.79 11.86 -20.88
C GLU A 288 4.82 12.56 -21.85
N LEU A 289 3.82 13.32 -21.36
CA LEU A 289 2.90 14.06 -22.22
C LEU A 289 3.58 15.24 -22.88
N ASP A 290 3.31 15.43 -24.19
CA ASP A 290 3.96 16.47 -24.99
C ASP A 290 3.54 17.88 -24.60
N ASP A 291 2.32 18.05 -24.11
CA ASP A 291 1.72 19.32 -23.71
C ASP A 291 2.02 19.71 -22.24
N VAL A 292 2.76 18.88 -21.49
CA VAL A 292 3.17 19.17 -20.11
C VAL A 292 4.63 19.60 -20.07
N ASP A 293 4.87 20.84 -19.62
CA ASP A 293 6.22 21.40 -19.50
C ASP A 293 6.95 20.91 -18.26
N LYS A 294 6.25 20.87 -17.10
CA LYS A 294 6.82 20.48 -15.81
C LYS A 294 5.81 19.71 -14.96
N VAL A 295 6.33 18.78 -14.18
CA VAL A 295 5.61 18.11 -13.09
C VAL A 295 6.31 18.44 -11.78
N MET A 296 5.59 19.04 -10.83
CA MET A 296 6.12 19.33 -9.51
C MET A 296 5.49 18.42 -8.46
N PHE A 297 6.32 17.69 -7.75
CA PHE A 297 5.86 16.96 -6.55
C PHE A 297 6.13 17.84 -5.33
N VAL A 298 5.05 18.26 -4.67
CA VAL A 298 5.09 19.22 -3.57
C VAL A 298 4.78 18.51 -2.26
N VAL A 299 5.74 18.49 -1.36
CA VAL A 299 5.61 17.92 -0.02
C VAL A 299 5.50 19.03 1.04
N ASP A 300 4.93 18.69 2.20
CA ASP A 300 4.73 19.65 3.28
C ASP A 300 6.01 19.95 4.07
N ARG A 301 6.91 18.97 4.27
CA ARG A 301 8.09 19.11 5.12
C ARG A 301 9.37 18.68 4.44
N HIS A 302 10.48 19.31 4.85
CA HIS A 302 11.82 18.96 4.38
C HIS A 302 12.19 17.49 4.63
N ASP A 303 11.75 16.90 5.73
CA ASP A 303 12.01 15.48 6.04
C ASP A 303 11.30 14.54 5.08
N LEU A 304 10.07 14.89 4.68
CA LEU A 304 9.31 14.17 3.66
C LEU A 304 9.90 14.39 2.26
N ASP A 305 10.43 15.58 1.98
CA ASP A 305 11.14 15.91 0.74
C ASP A 305 12.31 14.93 0.52
N THR A 306 13.21 14.80 1.50
CA THR A 306 14.37 13.90 1.43
C THR A 306 13.96 12.43 1.31
N GLN A 307 12.95 11.98 2.07
CA GLN A 307 12.46 10.60 2.00
C GLN A 307 11.83 10.31 0.64
N THR A 308 10.96 11.20 0.17
CA THR A 308 10.27 11.06 -1.11
C THR A 308 11.26 11.09 -2.27
N GLN A 309 12.25 11.99 -2.21
CA GLN A 309 13.33 12.02 -3.21
C GLN A 309 14.11 10.70 -3.23
N SER A 310 14.49 10.18 -2.06
CA SER A 310 15.19 8.90 -1.95
C SER A 310 14.37 7.74 -2.49
N GLU A 311 13.06 7.73 -2.26
CA GLU A 311 12.16 6.72 -2.79
C GLU A 311 11.99 6.84 -4.30
N TYR A 312 11.85 8.06 -4.85
CA TYR A 312 11.75 8.30 -6.30
C TYR A 312 13.04 7.93 -7.01
N GLU A 313 14.21 8.30 -6.45
CA GLU A 313 15.52 7.92 -6.97
C GLU A 313 15.73 6.39 -6.93
N ALA A 314 15.15 5.70 -5.96
CA ALA A 314 15.18 4.23 -5.91
C ALA A 314 14.32 3.60 -7.01
N PHE A 315 13.25 4.28 -7.47
CA PHE A 315 12.48 3.82 -8.63
C PHE A 315 13.22 4.09 -9.94
N GLU A 316 13.69 5.31 -10.13
CA GLU A 316 14.37 5.73 -11.36
C GLU A 316 15.45 6.80 -11.05
N PRO A 317 16.74 6.43 -11.01
CA PRO A 317 17.83 7.36 -10.74
C PRO A 317 17.89 8.50 -11.76
N GLY A 318 17.98 9.73 -11.28
CA GLY A 318 18.04 10.92 -12.11
C GLY A 318 16.69 11.34 -12.72
N ALA A 319 15.60 10.66 -12.39
CA ALA A 319 14.25 11.04 -12.82
C ALA A 319 13.76 12.33 -12.14
N VAL A 320 14.32 12.66 -10.99
CA VAL A 320 13.86 13.77 -10.17
C VAL A 320 15.01 14.70 -9.78
N ASP A 321 14.74 15.97 -9.81
CA ASP A 321 15.61 16.99 -9.27
C ASP A 321 15.07 17.47 -7.91
N GLY A 322 15.78 17.13 -6.84
CA GLY A 322 15.50 17.66 -5.51
C GLY A 322 15.95 19.11 -5.37
N THR A 323 15.34 19.83 -4.43
CA THR A 323 15.68 21.23 -4.17
C THR A 323 16.10 21.43 -2.72
N ASP A 324 17.36 21.76 -2.46
CA ASP A 324 17.86 22.01 -1.10
C ASP A 324 17.36 23.36 -0.55
N ASN A 325 17.25 24.36 -1.42
CA ASN A 325 16.82 25.71 -1.06
C ASN A 325 16.02 26.35 -2.22
N THR A 326 15.49 27.58 -2.00
CA THR A 326 14.71 28.31 -3.01
C THR A 326 15.51 28.69 -4.24
N ASP A 327 16.82 28.99 -4.12
CA ASP A 327 17.67 29.30 -5.28
C ASP A 327 17.83 28.07 -6.19
N GLU A 328 17.97 26.88 -5.60
CA GLU A 328 18.03 25.64 -6.35
C GLU A 328 16.70 25.33 -7.05
N LEU A 329 15.57 25.54 -6.37
CA LEU A 329 14.27 25.41 -7.01
C LEU A 329 14.15 26.32 -8.25
N VAL A 330 14.54 27.60 -8.14
CA VAL A 330 14.50 28.55 -9.26
C VAL A 330 15.38 28.06 -10.43
N LYS A 331 16.56 27.52 -10.17
CA LYS A 331 17.41 26.93 -11.21
C LYS A 331 16.78 25.71 -11.88
N ARG A 332 16.18 24.81 -11.08
CA ARG A 332 15.53 23.59 -11.58
C ARG A 332 14.28 23.87 -12.40
N LEU A 333 13.54 24.92 -12.07
CA LEU A 333 12.41 25.37 -12.87
C LEU A 333 12.81 25.74 -14.31
N HIS A 334 14.05 26.17 -14.54
CA HIS A 334 14.62 26.48 -15.87
C HIS A 334 15.42 25.32 -16.49
N SER A 335 15.66 24.22 -15.76
CA SER A 335 16.38 23.06 -16.29
C SER A 335 15.54 22.26 -17.29
N ASN A 336 16.19 21.33 -18.00
CA ASN A 336 15.47 20.41 -18.90
C ASN A 336 14.75 19.27 -18.16
N SER A 337 14.99 19.11 -16.85
CA SER A 337 14.28 18.10 -16.05
C SER A 337 12.80 18.43 -15.99
N LYS A 338 11.97 17.45 -16.33
CA LYS A 338 10.50 17.62 -16.28
C LYS A 338 9.94 17.40 -14.89
N ILE A 339 10.55 16.55 -14.04
CA ILE A 339 10.05 16.23 -12.69
C ILE A 339 10.91 16.93 -11.64
N ILE A 340 10.26 17.69 -10.77
CA ILE A 340 10.91 18.44 -9.68
C ILE A 340 10.22 18.10 -8.35
N ILE A 341 11.01 17.75 -7.33
CA ILE A 341 10.49 17.60 -5.95
C ILE A 341 10.86 18.86 -5.16
N THR A 342 9.88 19.39 -4.44
CA THR A 342 10.07 20.59 -3.62
C THR A 342 9.11 20.62 -2.43
N THR A 343 9.34 21.54 -1.49
CA THR A 343 8.40 21.79 -0.40
C THR A 343 7.48 22.97 -0.71
N ILE A 344 6.28 22.98 -0.10
CA ILE A 344 5.33 24.10 -0.27
C ILE A 344 5.95 25.43 0.18
N GLN A 345 6.81 25.43 1.22
CA GLN A 345 7.48 26.62 1.74
C GLN A 345 8.45 27.21 0.71
N LYS A 346 9.29 26.36 0.08
CA LYS A 346 10.21 26.80 -0.98
C LYS A 346 9.46 27.36 -2.18
N LEU A 347 8.38 26.67 -2.58
CA LEU A 347 7.55 27.11 -3.70
C LEU A 347 6.84 28.43 -3.38
N ASN A 348 6.26 28.58 -2.18
CA ASN A 348 5.66 29.83 -1.72
C ASN A 348 6.69 30.98 -1.66
N ALA A 349 7.91 30.72 -1.18
CA ALA A 349 9.00 31.71 -1.19
C ALA A 349 9.40 32.12 -2.60
N ALA A 350 9.45 31.17 -3.54
CA ALA A 350 9.77 31.46 -4.95
C ALA A 350 8.75 32.37 -5.61
N VAL A 351 7.45 32.19 -5.35
CA VAL A 351 6.39 33.01 -5.96
C VAL A 351 6.15 34.33 -5.22
N SER A 352 6.40 34.40 -3.90
CA SER A 352 6.06 35.56 -3.07
C SER A 352 7.17 36.61 -2.97
N LYS A 353 8.46 36.21 -3.03
CA LYS A 353 9.58 37.15 -2.94
C LYS A 353 9.90 37.73 -4.31
N THR A 354 9.82 39.05 -4.47
CA THR A 354 10.04 39.77 -5.75
C THR A 354 11.31 39.35 -6.47
N TRP A 355 12.41 39.11 -5.74
CA TRP A 355 13.68 38.66 -6.33
C TRP A 355 13.58 37.31 -7.02
N TYR A 356 12.82 36.36 -6.48
CA TYR A 356 12.64 35.04 -7.08
C TYR A 356 11.55 35.07 -8.15
N SER A 357 10.40 35.70 -7.87
CA SER A 357 9.26 35.71 -8.79
C SER A 357 9.60 36.37 -10.12
N SER A 358 10.44 37.41 -10.13
CA SER A 358 10.94 38.01 -11.39
C SER A 358 11.83 37.07 -12.21
N LYS A 359 12.55 36.17 -11.56
CA LYS A 359 13.38 35.18 -12.27
C LYS A 359 12.55 34.09 -12.93
N ILE A 360 11.43 33.65 -12.29
CA ILE A 360 10.58 32.57 -12.78
C ILE A 360 9.36 33.07 -13.59
N ASP A 361 9.28 34.37 -13.89
CA ASP A 361 8.16 34.96 -14.64
C ASP A 361 8.03 34.36 -16.06
N SER A 362 9.13 33.91 -16.66
CA SER A 362 9.12 33.24 -17.98
C SER A 362 8.36 31.91 -18.01
N ILE A 363 8.22 31.23 -16.88
CA ILE A 363 7.51 29.94 -16.78
C ILE A 363 6.09 30.10 -16.21
N ARG A 364 5.64 31.31 -15.97
CA ARG A 364 4.33 31.62 -15.38
C ARG A 364 3.18 31.01 -16.15
N HIS A 365 3.26 30.99 -17.47
CA HIS A 365 2.24 30.48 -18.39
C HIS A 365 2.49 29.05 -18.84
N SER A 366 3.57 28.41 -18.36
CA SER A 366 3.89 27.02 -18.70
C SER A 366 2.81 26.09 -18.15
N ARG A 367 2.55 25.01 -18.89
CA ARG A 367 1.67 23.95 -18.43
C ARG A 367 2.35 23.12 -17.35
N ILE A 368 1.94 23.36 -16.12
CA ILE A 368 2.54 22.71 -14.95
C ILE A 368 1.51 21.82 -14.27
N VAL A 369 1.87 20.56 -14.01
CA VAL A 369 1.07 19.68 -13.18
C VAL A 369 1.74 19.57 -11.82
N MET A 370 1.01 19.91 -10.75
CA MET A 370 1.50 19.85 -9.38
C MET A 370 0.81 18.72 -8.63
N ILE A 371 1.59 17.84 -8.02
CA ILE A 371 1.11 16.73 -7.20
C ILE A 371 1.46 17.05 -5.75
N PHE A 372 0.45 17.17 -4.89
CA PHE A 372 0.60 17.48 -3.47
C PHE A 372 0.41 16.23 -2.64
N ASP A 373 1.42 15.85 -1.83
CA ASP A 373 1.27 14.79 -0.84
C ASP A 373 0.74 15.33 0.49
N GLU A 374 0.00 14.48 1.23
CA GLU A 374 -0.66 14.80 2.49
C GLU A 374 -1.44 16.14 2.44
N CYS A 375 -2.23 16.31 1.38
CA CYS A 375 -2.89 17.58 1.02
C CYS A 375 -4.00 18.05 1.98
N HIS A 376 -4.20 17.37 3.11
CA HIS A 376 -5.14 17.72 4.17
C HIS A 376 -4.59 18.73 5.18
N ARG A 377 -3.31 19.15 5.10
CA ARG A 377 -2.71 20.04 6.11
C ARG A 377 -3.11 21.48 5.94
N SER A 378 -3.28 22.20 7.07
CA SER A 378 -3.87 23.53 7.17
C SER A 378 -3.14 24.66 6.41
N HIS A 379 -1.81 24.54 6.21
CA HIS A 379 -1.03 25.56 5.51
C HIS A 379 -1.26 25.66 4.01
N PHE A 380 -2.06 24.75 3.45
CA PHE A 380 -2.37 24.79 2.01
C PHE A 380 -3.21 26.00 1.59
N GLY A 381 -4.05 26.59 2.46
CA GLY A 381 -5.01 27.61 2.06
C GLY A 381 -4.40 28.89 1.47
N GLU A 382 -3.52 29.58 2.19
CA GLU A 382 -2.93 30.85 1.73
C GLU A 382 -1.77 30.65 0.75
N SER A 383 -0.85 29.73 1.08
CA SER A 383 0.30 29.44 0.20
C SER A 383 -0.16 28.89 -1.14
N HIS A 384 -1.18 28.01 -1.14
CA HIS A 384 -1.80 27.49 -2.34
C HIS A 384 -2.40 28.60 -3.21
N LYS A 385 -3.17 29.54 -2.63
CA LYS A 385 -3.74 30.68 -3.38
C LYS A 385 -2.66 31.50 -4.08
N LYS A 386 -1.53 31.80 -3.41
CA LYS A 386 -0.42 32.54 -4.00
C LYS A 386 0.25 31.79 -5.13
N ILE A 387 0.46 30.47 -4.97
CA ILE A 387 1.06 29.61 -6.00
C ILE A 387 0.16 29.58 -7.23
N MET A 388 -1.14 29.35 -7.07
CA MET A 388 -2.11 29.30 -8.17
C MET A 388 -2.35 30.64 -8.83
N GLN A 389 -2.19 31.76 -8.12
CA GLN A 389 -2.21 33.10 -8.71
C GLN A 389 -0.99 33.40 -9.55
N PHE A 390 0.15 32.79 -9.21
CA PHE A 390 1.38 32.98 -10.00
C PHE A 390 1.39 32.10 -11.25
N PHE A 391 1.15 30.79 -11.11
CA PHE A 391 1.13 29.84 -12.22
C PHE A 391 -0.29 29.71 -12.78
N ASP A 392 -0.62 30.51 -13.79
CA ASP A 392 -1.98 30.63 -14.34
C ASP A 392 -2.41 29.47 -15.25
N ASN A 393 -1.47 28.58 -15.63
CA ASN A 393 -1.74 27.36 -16.39
C ASN A 393 -1.33 26.10 -15.59
N ALA A 394 -1.47 26.16 -14.27
CA ALA A 394 -1.18 25.03 -13.41
C ALA A 394 -2.44 24.21 -13.13
N GLN A 395 -2.28 22.87 -13.12
CA GLN A 395 -3.30 21.91 -12.71
C GLN A 395 -2.79 21.14 -11.48
N ILE A 396 -3.64 20.95 -10.47
CA ILE A 396 -3.21 20.38 -9.20
C ILE A 396 -3.93 19.07 -8.86
N PHE A 397 -3.19 18.14 -8.27
CA PHE A 397 -3.71 16.88 -7.78
C PHE A 397 -3.23 16.63 -6.34
N GLY A 398 -4.19 16.38 -5.44
CA GLY A 398 -3.89 16.08 -4.05
C GLY A 398 -3.88 14.58 -3.75
N PHE A 399 -2.95 14.11 -2.93
CA PHE A 399 -2.95 12.76 -2.36
C PHE A 399 -3.14 12.87 -0.85
N THR A 400 -4.10 12.13 -0.30
CA THR A 400 -4.34 12.13 1.16
C THR A 400 -4.98 10.81 1.61
N GLY A 401 -4.68 10.40 2.85
CA GLY A 401 -5.37 9.31 3.53
C GLY A 401 -6.57 9.79 4.36
N THR A 402 -6.62 11.08 4.65
CA THR A 402 -7.59 11.71 5.56
C THR A 402 -8.01 13.07 5.03
N PRO A 403 -8.93 13.11 4.03
CA PRO A 403 -9.42 14.38 3.49
C PRO A 403 -10.04 15.28 4.58
N ILE A 404 -10.01 16.58 4.36
CA ILE A 404 -10.75 17.56 5.16
C ILE A 404 -12.16 17.67 4.58
N PHE A 405 -13.13 17.35 5.39
CA PHE A 405 -14.56 17.56 5.16
C PHE A 405 -15.07 18.74 6.01
N THR A 406 -16.34 19.08 5.88
CA THR A 406 -16.96 20.13 6.68
C THR A 406 -16.87 19.84 8.18
N GLU A 407 -17.00 18.56 8.57
CA GLU A 407 -17.02 18.09 9.97
C GLU A 407 -15.66 18.21 10.66
N ASN A 408 -14.55 18.17 9.93
CA ASN A 408 -13.19 18.23 10.47
C ASN A 408 -12.38 19.42 9.91
N ALA A 409 -13.05 20.42 9.35
CA ALA A 409 -12.41 21.64 8.85
C ALA A 409 -11.88 22.51 10.01
N VAL A 410 -10.60 22.89 9.96
CA VAL A 410 -9.96 23.73 10.99
C VAL A 410 -10.07 25.21 10.63
N ASP A 411 -9.87 25.58 9.36
CA ASP A 411 -9.89 26.96 8.87
C ASP A 411 -11.04 27.23 7.87
N GLY A 412 -12.09 26.41 7.90
CA GLY A 412 -13.26 26.54 7.04
C GLY A 412 -13.03 26.10 5.58
N HIS A 413 -11.88 25.51 5.25
CA HIS A 413 -11.58 24.98 3.92
C HIS A 413 -11.60 23.46 3.89
N THR A 414 -12.28 22.90 2.91
CA THR A 414 -12.34 21.45 2.65
C THR A 414 -11.34 21.03 1.57
N THR A 415 -10.96 19.76 1.56
CA THR A 415 -10.11 19.22 0.47
C THR A 415 -10.77 19.39 -0.89
N LYS A 416 -12.11 19.27 -0.96
CA LYS A 416 -12.87 19.46 -2.20
C LYS A 416 -12.80 20.92 -2.72
N GLU A 417 -12.87 21.90 -1.84
CA GLU A 417 -12.77 23.33 -2.25
C GLU A 417 -11.40 23.67 -2.82
N VAL A 418 -10.32 23.05 -2.31
CA VAL A 418 -8.95 23.32 -2.75
C VAL A 418 -8.59 22.51 -4.00
N PHE A 419 -8.90 21.22 -4.03
CA PHE A 419 -8.46 20.29 -5.07
C PHE A 419 -9.57 19.82 -6.02
N GLY A 420 -10.82 20.24 -5.83
CA GLY A 420 -11.94 19.77 -6.66
C GLY A 420 -12.43 18.38 -6.27
N ASN A 421 -12.89 17.60 -7.24
CA ASN A 421 -13.54 16.32 -6.99
C ASN A 421 -12.56 15.19 -6.60
N CYS A 422 -13.04 14.26 -5.79
CA CYS A 422 -12.34 13.01 -5.52
C CYS A 422 -12.37 12.13 -6.79
N LEU A 423 -11.20 11.79 -7.31
CA LEU A 423 -11.07 11.00 -8.54
C LEU A 423 -11.08 9.49 -8.27
N HIS A 424 -10.51 9.07 -7.15
CA HIS A 424 -10.46 7.66 -6.75
C HIS A 424 -10.37 7.53 -5.22
N ARG A 425 -10.97 6.45 -4.69
CA ARG A 425 -10.98 6.13 -3.25
C ARG A 425 -10.44 4.73 -3.02
N TYR A 426 -9.57 4.61 -2.04
CA TYR A 426 -9.12 3.33 -1.47
C TYR A 426 -8.99 3.52 0.03
N LEU A 427 -10.02 3.11 0.74
CA LEU A 427 -10.22 3.42 2.15
C LEU A 427 -9.52 2.41 3.06
N ILE A 428 -9.47 2.70 4.34
CA ILE A 428 -8.83 1.80 5.30
C ILE A 428 -9.50 0.41 5.36
N LYS A 429 -10.82 0.34 5.20
CA LYS A 429 -11.56 -0.93 5.12
C LYS A 429 -11.13 -1.78 3.94
N ASP A 430 -10.94 -1.15 2.76
CA ASP A 430 -10.48 -1.83 1.54
C ASP A 430 -9.05 -2.35 1.73
N ALA A 431 -8.19 -1.54 2.35
CA ALA A 431 -6.81 -1.90 2.62
C ALA A 431 -6.66 -3.03 3.65
N ILE A 432 -7.58 -3.13 4.62
CA ILE A 432 -7.64 -4.26 5.57
C ILE A 432 -8.15 -5.52 4.85
N ALA A 433 -9.20 -5.39 4.04
CA ALA A 433 -9.75 -6.52 3.27
C ALA A 433 -8.72 -7.10 2.29
N ASP A 434 -7.87 -6.27 1.70
CA ASP A 434 -6.76 -6.66 0.82
C ASP A 434 -5.50 -7.11 1.58
N GLU A 435 -5.51 -7.16 2.90
CA GLU A 435 -4.34 -7.48 3.74
C GLU A 435 -3.14 -6.53 3.54
N ASN A 436 -3.37 -5.32 3.04
CA ASN A 436 -2.33 -4.30 2.82
C ASN A 436 -1.92 -3.59 4.10
N VAL A 437 -2.87 -3.43 5.02
CA VAL A 437 -2.67 -2.90 6.36
C VAL A 437 -3.45 -3.74 7.36
N LEU A 438 -3.08 -3.63 8.64
CA LEU A 438 -3.78 -4.32 9.73
C LEU A 438 -4.92 -3.44 10.26
N GLY A 439 -5.93 -4.07 10.86
CA GLY A 439 -6.88 -3.38 11.71
C GLY A 439 -6.25 -2.95 13.05
N PHE A 440 -7.04 -2.32 13.90
CA PHE A 440 -6.60 -1.84 15.21
C PHE A 440 -7.27 -2.65 16.32
N LEU A 441 -6.51 -2.91 17.38
CA LEU A 441 -7.01 -3.33 18.69
C LEU A 441 -6.90 -2.11 19.61
N VAL A 442 -8.04 -1.55 20.03
CA VAL A 442 -8.05 -0.34 20.87
C VAL A 442 -8.51 -0.70 22.27
N GLU A 443 -7.64 -0.49 23.25
CA GLU A 443 -7.89 -0.69 24.68
C GLU A 443 -8.03 0.66 25.38
N TYR A 444 -9.02 0.81 26.24
CA TYR A 444 -9.24 2.01 27.06
C TYR A 444 -8.92 1.70 28.50
N TYR A 445 -7.91 2.38 29.03
CA TYR A 445 -7.50 2.24 30.44
C TYR A 445 -8.08 3.38 31.27
N HIS A 446 -9.02 3.05 32.14
CA HIS A 446 -9.72 4.03 32.95
C HIS A 446 -9.12 4.21 34.35
N GLY A 447 -7.94 3.81 34.70
CA GLY A 447 -7.31 4.04 35.99
C GLY A 447 -8.24 4.00 37.23
N SER A 448 -7.74 4.16 38.43
CA SER A 448 -8.60 4.35 39.60
C SER A 448 -9.35 5.70 39.52
N GLU A 449 -10.66 5.71 39.72
CA GLU A 449 -11.56 6.88 39.58
C GLU A 449 -11.16 8.11 40.40
N GLU A 450 -10.25 7.98 41.35
CA GLU A 450 -9.81 9.07 42.29
C GLU A 450 -8.70 9.98 41.76
N VAL A 451 -8.10 9.72 40.59
CA VAL A 451 -6.89 10.40 40.14
C VAL A 451 -7.18 11.43 39.04
N GLN A 452 -7.01 12.74 39.37
CA GLN A 452 -7.21 13.84 38.42
C GLN A 452 -6.23 13.77 37.22
N ASN A 453 -6.73 14.11 36.04
CA ASN A 453 -5.93 14.22 34.82
C ASN A 453 -4.72 15.17 35.02
N GLY A 454 -3.51 14.68 34.70
CA GLY A 454 -2.27 15.45 34.79
C GLY A 454 -1.60 15.44 36.17
N SER A 455 -2.15 14.73 37.17
CA SER A 455 -1.47 14.55 38.45
C SER A 455 -0.25 13.62 38.33
N THR A 456 0.81 13.87 39.13
CA THR A 456 2.01 13.03 39.16
C THR A 456 1.68 11.58 39.52
N ASN A 457 0.66 11.37 40.35
CA ASN A 457 0.21 10.04 40.77
C ASN A 457 -0.37 9.24 39.59
N ARG A 458 -1.23 9.88 38.81
CA ARG A 458 -1.79 9.26 37.56
C ARG A 458 -0.69 8.96 36.54
N MET A 459 0.26 9.86 36.34
CA MET A 459 1.39 9.66 35.42
C MET A 459 2.25 8.46 35.83
N THR A 460 2.49 8.32 37.15
CA THR A 460 3.23 7.16 37.70
C THR A 460 2.48 5.85 37.52
N GLU A 461 1.16 5.83 37.70
CA GLU A 461 0.32 4.65 37.43
C GLU A 461 0.37 4.25 35.95
N ILE A 462 0.25 5.21 35.04
CA ILE A 462 0.36 4.97 33.59
C ILE A 462 1.74 4.43 33.24
N ALA A 463 2.82 5.02 33.77
CA ALA A 463 4.17 4.55 33.50
C ALA A 463 4.38 3.10 33.99
N LYS A 464 3.89 2.77 35.19
CA LYS A 464 3.91 1.39 35.72
C LYS A 464 3.07 0.44 34.86
N PHE A 465 1.88 0.86 34.43
CA PHE A 465 1.05 0.05 33.53
C PHE A 465 1.79 -0.25 32.23
N ILE A 466 2.40 0.75 31.58
CA ILE A 466 3.20 0.58 30.37
C ILE A 466 4.31 -0.44 30.61
N LEU A 467 5.10 -0.29 31.68
CA LEU A 467 6.23 -1.18 31.95
C LEU A 467 5.80 -2.62 32.24
N ASN A 468 4.71 -2.81 32.99
CA ASN A 468 4.20 -4.13 33.35
C ASN A 468 3.63 -4.90 32.14
N ASN A 469 3.08 -4.17 31.15
CA ASN A 469 2.47 -4.75 29.96
C ASN A 469 3.35 -4.66 28.72
N PHE A 470 4.56 -4.10 28.83
CA PHE A 470 5.41 -3.83 27.67
C PHE A 470 5.78 -5.09 26.89
N ASN A 471 6.26 -6.12 27.58
CA ASN A 471 6.67 -7.38 26.95
C ASN A 471 5.50 -8.04 26.22
N LYS A 472 4.31 -8.08 26.84
CA LYS A 472 3.11 -8.61 26.22
C LYS A 472 2.71 -7.77 24.98
N SER A 473 2.72 -6.46 25.07
CA SER A 473 2.31 -5.56 23.97
C SER A 473 3.32 -5.52 22.82
N THR A 474 4.57 -5.90 23.04
CA THR A 474 5.65 -5.85 22.04
C THR A 474 6.24 -7.21 21.71
N PHE A 475 5.63 -8.32 22.14
CA PHE A 475 6.10 -9.68 21.91
C PHE A 475 7.56 -9.86 22.38
N ASP A 476 7.78 -9.63 23.68
CA ASP A 476 9.10 -9.70 24.30
C ASP A 476 10.16 -8.81 23.62
N GLY A 477 9.75 -7.64 23.14
CA GLY A 477 10.62 -6.66 22.48
C GLY A 477 10.96 -6.99 21.03
N GLU A 478 10.23 -7.92 20.38
CA GLU A 478 10.32 -8.11 18.91
C GLU A 478 9.86 -6.86 18.17
N PHE A 479 8.87 -6.15 18.71
CA PHE A 479 8.32 -4.91 18.20
C PHE A 479 8.67 -3.73 19.10
N ASP A 480 8.33 -2.52 18.62
CA ASP A 480 8.56 -1.25 19.30
C ASP A 480 7.23 -0.60 19.69
N ALA A 481 7.32 0.38 20.59
CA ALA A 481 6.20 1.19 20.99
C ALA A 481 6.50 2.69 20.91
N LEU A 482 5.43 3.47 20.64
CA LEU A 482 5.41 4.92 20.82
C LEU A 482 4.52 5.28 22.03
N PHE A 483 4.88 6.34 22.75
CA PHE A 483 4.02 6.94 23.76
C PHE A 483 3.74 8.40 23.44
N ALA A 484 2.53 8.67 22.96
CA ALA A 484 2.06 10.00 22.61
C ALA A 484 1.53 10.73 23.85
N VAL A 485 2.07 11.88 24.15
CA VAL A 485 1.67 12.70 25.29
C VAL A 485 1.23 14.10 24.86
N GLN A 486 0.46 14.79 25.72
CA GLN A 486 -0.22 16.03 25.37
C GLN A 486 0.73 17.20 25.08
N SER A 487 1.82 17.33 25.82
CA SER A 487 2.71 18.49 25.75
C SER A 487 4.16 18.15 26.12
N VAL A 488 5.11 19.02 25.79
CA VAL A 488 6.53 18.87 26.12
C VAL A 488 6.77 18.81 27.62
N PRO A 489 6.19 19.69 28.46
CA PRO A 489 6.34 19.58 29.92
C PRO A 489 5.84 18.23 30.49
N MET A 490 4.77 17.67 29.88
CA MET A 490 4.24 16.39 30.31
C MET A 490 5.16 15.23 29.85
N LEU A 491 5.75 15.32 28.67
CA LEU A 491 6.74 14.37 28.18
C LEU A 491 7.95 14.31 29.10
N ILE A 492 8.52 15.46 29.46
CA ILE A 492 9.67 15.57 30.38
C ILE A 492 9.37 14.94 31.76
N ARG A 493 8.16 15.17 32.28
CA ARG A 493 7.73 14.56 33.55
C ARG A 493 7.63 13.02 33.43
N TYR A 494 7.02 12.51 32.36
CA TYR A 494 6.96 11.08 32.13
C TYR A 494 8.35 10.46 31.96
N TYR A 495 9.26 11.13 31.26
CA TYR A 495 10.62 10.63 31.07
C TYR A 495 11.34 10.51 32.43
N LYS A 496 11.21 11.52 33.32
CA LYS A 496 11.77 11.50 34.70
C LYS A 496 11.16 10.36 35.53
N ILE A 497 9.84 10.13 35.44
CA ILE A 497 9.18 9.04 36.16
C ILE A 497 9.69 7.68 35.62
N PHE A 498 9.82 7.51 34.33
CA PHE A 498 10.40 6.28 33.78
C PHE A 498 11.85 6.06 34.23
N LYS A 499 12.65 7.11 34.28
CA LYS A 499 14.04 7.05 34.78
C LYS A 499 14.10 6.63 36.24
N GLU A 500 13.23 7.17 37.07
CA GLU A 500 13.11 6.81 38.50
C GLU A 500 12.70 5.33 38.68
N LEU A 501 11.80 4.83 37.84
CA LEU A 501 11.37 3.42 37.84
C LEU A 501 12.45 2.45 37.35
N ASN A 502 13.54 2.97 36.78
CA ASN A 502 14.70 2.21 36.28
C ASN A 502 14.34 0.96 35.44
N PRO A 503 13.64 1.12 34.31
CA PRO A 503 13.15 0.01 33.54
C PRO A 503 14.28 -0.73 32.81
N LYS A 504 14.03 -2.01 32.49
CA LYS A 504 14.96 -2.82 31.68
C LYS A 504 14.91 -2.48 30.18
N ILE A 505 13.90 -1.73 29.73
CA ILE A 505 13.71 -1.31 28.33
C ILE A 505 14.42 0.01 28.04
N ARG A 506 14.82 0.20 26.80
CA ARG A 506 15.51 1.40 26.32
C ARG A 506 14.49 2.44 25.92
N ILE A 507 14.49 3.57 26.60
CA ILE A 507 13.52 4.65 26.43
C ILE A 507 14.24 5.88 25.87
N GLY A 508 13.67 6.47 24.83
CA GLY A 508 14.08 7.75 24.27
C GLY A 508 12.90 8.71 24.15
N ALA A 509 13.19 9.98 23.86
CA ALA A 509 12.14 10.96 23.65
C ALA A 509 12.50 11.94 22.53
N VAL A 510 11.49 12.35 21.75
CA VAL A 510 11.66 13.32 20.66
C VAL A 510 10.57 14.38 20.73
N PHE A 511 10.98 15.65 20.76
CA PHE A 511 10.08 16.79 20.67
C PHE A 511 10.78 17.99 20.03
N THR A 512 10.03 18.90 19.43
CA THR A 512 10.53 20.19 18.92
C THR A 512 10.50 21.24 20.01
N TYR A 513 11.49 22.14 20.01
CA TYR A 513 11.59 23.27 20.91
C TYR A 513 11.76 24.59 20.11
N ALA A 514 11.44 25.72 20.74
CA ALA A 514 11.29 27.02 20.05
C ALA A 514 12.53 27.51 19.28
N ALA A 515 13.75 27.06 19.61
CA ALA A 515 14.98 27.43 18.91
C ALA A 515 15.18 26.70 17.57
N ASN A 516 14.50 25.56 17.36
CA ASN A 516 14.54 24.78 16.11
C ASN A 516 13.30 24.99 15.24
N GLY A 517 12.30 25.71 15.74
CA GLY A 517 11.14 26.13 14.98
C GLY A 517 11.45 27.45 14.27
N SER A 518 11.65 27.46 12.96
CA SER A 518 11.30 28.64 12.18
C SER A 518 9.82 28.96 12.48
N GLN A 519 9.46 30.24 12.49
CA GLN A 519 8.10 30.75 12.79
C GLN A 519 6.94 30.08 11.97
N ASP A 520 7.24 29.08 11.15
CA ASP A 520 6.32 28.35 10.26
C ASP A 520 6.02 26.91 10.73
N ASP A 521 6.55 26.46 11.88
CA ASP A 521 6.27 25.11 12.41
C ASP A 521 5.07 25.08 13.38
N ASP A 522 3.88 25.38 12.85
CA ASP A 522 2.63 24.86 13.43
C ASP A 522 2.54 23.36 13.16
N LEU A 523 3.26 22.60 13.98
CA LEU A 523 3.42 21.13 13.92
C LEU A 523 2.16 20.37 14.35
N THR A 524 1.11 21.10 14.67
CA THR A 524 -0.16 20.51 15.11
C THR A 524 -1.32 21.24 14.43
N GLY A 525 -1.99 20.58 13.52
CA GLY A 525 -3.39 20.86 13.22
C GLY A 525 -4.29 20.53 14.42
N MET A 526 -3.85 20.83 15.65
CA MET A 526 -4.54 20.64 16.91
C MET A 526 -4.31 21.88 17.75
N GLY A 527 -5.36 22.65 17.89
CA GLY A 527 -5.62 23.78 18.76
C GLY A 527 -4.42 24.42 19.46
N THR A 528 -4.10 25.62 19.06
CA THR A 528 -3.17 26.52 19.70
C THR A 528 -3.45 26.69 21.20
N GLY A 529 -2.83 25.85 22.00
CA GLY A 529 -2.68 26.06 23.43
C GLY A 529 -1.37 26.79 23.67
N SER A 530 -1.43 28.12 23.74
CA SER A 530 -0.46 29.03 24.38
C SER A 530 0.92 28.45 24.71
N TYR A 531 1.86 28.50 23.77
CA TYR A 531 3.29 28.28 24.02
C TYR A 531 3.96 29.65 24.24
N LEU A 532 3.76 30.24 25.39
CA LEU A 532 4.49 31.42 25.79
C LEU A 532 5.27 31.11 27.07
N ASN A 533 6.61 31.25 26.97
CA ASN A 533 7.57 31.50 28.04
C ASN A 533 8.06 30.31 28.88
N ASP A 534 8.88 29.40 28.26
CA ASP A 534 10.05 28.84 29.01
C ASP A 534 11.02 28.10 28.06
N SER A 535 11.46 28.73 27.00
CA SER A 535 12.30 28.12 25.98
C SER A 535 13.71 27.69 26.42
N ALA A 536 14.25 28.28 27.46
CA ALA A 536 15.59 27.95 27.95
C ALA A 536 15.59 26.64 28.78
N GLY A 537 14.59 26.44 29.64
CA GLY A 537 14.49 25.22 30.47
C GLY A 537 14.17 23.95 29.66
N GLU A 538 13.40 24.07 28.58
CA GLU A 538 13.09 22.93 27.70
C GLU A 538 14.31 22.45 26.89
N VAL A 539 15.20 23.33 26.49
CA VAL A 539 16.48 23.02 25.83
C VAL A 539 17.41 22.23 26.75
N ASP A 540 17.53 22.66 28.00
CA ASP A 540 18.36 21.98 29.01
C ASP A 540 17.81 20.57 29.33
N GLU A 541 16.49 20.42 29.43
CA GLU A 541 15.85 19.13 29.64
C GLU A 541 16.00 18.18 28.41
N LEU A 542 15.91 18.72 27.18
CA LEU A 542 16.18 17.94 26.00
C LEU A 542 17.63 17.46 25.96
N GLN A 543 18.59 18.36 26.31
CA GLN A 543 20.01 17.98 26.42
C GLN A 543 20.22 16.87 27.44
N ALA A 544 19.59 16.96 28.61
CA ALA A 544 19.66 15.90 29.61
C ALA A 544 19.12 14.55 29.12
N ILE A 545 18.03 14.56 28.34
CA ILE A 545 17.49 13.36 27.72
C ILE A 545 18.47 12.82 26.67
N MET A 546 19.09 13.70 25.88
CA MET A 546 20.10 13.32 24.87
C MET A 546 21.38 12.77 25.53
N ASP A 547 21.78 13.28 26.68
CA ASP A 547 22.93 12.78 27.43
C ASP A 547 22.67 11.35 27.95
N ASP A 548 21.49 11.07 28.50
CA ASP A 548 21.08 9.71 28.86
C ASP A 548 21.07 8.77 27.64
N TYR A 549 20.60 9.26 26.50
CA TYR A 549 20.60 8.51 25.23
C TYR A 549 22.04 8.25 24.75
N ASN A 550 22.91 9.25 24.83
CA ASN A 550 24.33 9.12 24.49
C ASN A 550 25.03 8.06 25.34
N GLU A 551 24.76 8.04 26.65
CA GLU A 551 25.28 7.01 27.55
C GLU A 551 24.75 5.61 27.16
N MET A 552 23.45 5.50 26.88
CA MET A 552 22.79 4.24 26.51
C MET A 552 23.35 3.62 25.24
N PHE A 553 23.65 4.44 24.22
CA PHE A 553 24.02 3.98 22.87
C PHE A 553 25.47 4.25 22.47
N GLY A 554 26.24 4.96 23.29
CA GLY A 554 27.64 5.34 23.01
C GLY A 554 27.74 6.37 21.89
N THR A 555 26.81 7.32 21.87
CA THR A 555 26.75 8.44 20.90
C THR A 555 27.17 9.76 21.57
N SER A 556 27.17 10.88 20.82
CA SER A 556 27.55 12.21 21.32
C SER A 556 26.68 13.32 20.74
N PHE A 557 25.36 13.13 20.80
CA PHE A 557 24.43 14.13 20.28
C PHE A 557 24.26 15.30 21.24
N THR A 558 24.05 16.48 20.66
CA THR A 558 23.74 17.72 21.36
C THR A 558 22.55 18.40 20.72
N THR A 559 21.96 19.38 21.40
CA THR A 559 20.85 20.16 20.83
C THR A 559 21.24 20.92 19.56
N GLU A 560 22.52 21.20 19.34
CA GLU A 560 23.03 21.81 18.10
C GLU A 560 22.94 20.85 16.89
N ASN A 561 23.08 19.54 17.11
CA ASN A 561 22.96 18.50 16.08
C ASN A 561 21.71 17.64 16.24
N PHE A 562 20.62 18.24 16.71
CA PHE A 562 19.33 17.59 16.95
C PHE A 562 18.87 16.73 15.77
N ARG A 563 19.14 17.14 14.54
CA ARG A 563 18.79 16.37 13.35
C ARG A 563 19.44 14.99 13.34
N ALA A 564 20.72 14.89 13.66
CA ALA A 564 21.43 13.61 13.72
C ALA A 564 20.87 12.70 14.85
N TYR A 565 20.49 13.28 15.98
CA TYR A 565 19.78 12.56 17.05
C TYR A 565 18.44 11.99 16.58
N TYR A 566 17.63 12.80 15.92
CA TYR A 566 16.34 12.40 15.36
C TYR A 566 16.50 11.25 14.35
N ASP A 567 17.47 11.36 13.45
CA ASP A 567 17.74 10.35 12.42
C ASP A 567 18.25 9.04 13.04
N ASP A 568 19.05 9.09 14.10
CA ASP A 568 19.52 7.89 14.82
C ASP A 568 18.35 7.19 15.56
N ILE A 569 17.46 7.93 16.24
CA ILE A 569 16.23 7.36 16.81
C ILE A 569 15.37 6.70 15.74
N ASN A 570 15.16 7.37 14.60
CA ASN A 570 14.38 6.84 13.48
C ASN A 570 14.96 5.52 12.97
N LEU A 571 16.28 5.40 12.85
CA LEU A 571 16.95 4.16 12.45
C LEU A 571 16.78 3.03 13.47
N ARG A 572 16.93 3.35 14.78
CA ARG A 572 16.78 2.36 15.88
C ARG A 572 15.36 1.86 16.01
N MET A 573 14.36 2.75 15.88
CA MET A 573 12.94 2.39 15.88
C MET A 573 12.55 1.54 14.66
N LYS A 574 13.26 1.67 13.54
CA LYS A 574 13.03 0.82 12.34
C LYS A 574 13.76 -0.53 12.42
N LYS A 575 14.66 -0.71 13.37
CA LYS A 575 15.51 -1.92 13.54
C LYS A 575 16.11 -2.39 12.20
N LYS A 576 16.56 -1.46 11.37
CA LYS A 576 17.04 -1.74 10.01
C LYS A 576 18.44 -2.38 9.98
N ARG A 577 19.23 -2.22 11.03
CA ARG A 577 20.62 -2.69 11.09
C ARG A 577 20.80 -3.70 12.21
N VAL A 578 21.36 -4.83 11.90
CA VAL A 578 21.60 -5.94 12.84
C VAL A 578 22.62 -5.55 13.92
N ASP A 579 23.55 -4.66 13.58
CA ASP A 579 24.63 -4.18 14.46
C ASP A 579 24.17 -3.05 15.42
N MET A 580 22.99 -2.49 15.20
CA MET A 580 22.42 -1.40 16.03
C MET A 580 21.54 -1.94 17.15
N ARG A 581 21.82 -1.56 18.40
CA ARG A 581 20.88 -1.79 19.50
C ARG A 581 19.60 -1.00 19.26
N PRO A 582 18.41 -1.63 19.28
CA PRO A 582 17.14 -0.94 19.01
C PRO A 582 16.75 -0.02 20.17
N LEU A 583 15.88 0.94 19.92
CA LEU A 583 15.10 1.67 20.90
C LEU A 583 13.77 0.94 21.09
N ASP A 584 13.33 0.76 22.34
CA ASP A 584 12.15 -0.06 22.63
C ASP A 584 10.88 0.80 22.77
N LEU A 585 10.98 1.96 23.45
CA LEU A 585 9.89 2.90 23.65
C LEU A 585 10.37 4.33 23.34
N CYS A 586 9.63 5.05 22.51
CA CYS A 586 9.89 6.46 22.24
C CYS A 586 8.71 7.34 22.69
N LEU A 587 9.00 8.32 23.56
CA LEU A 587 8.05 9.34 24.00
C LEU A 587 7.98 10.46 22.98
N VAL A 588 6.78 10.86 22.57
CA VAL A 588 6.56 11.87 21.54
C VAL A 588 5.42 12.81 21.87
N VAL A 589 5.48 14.06 21.40
CA VAL A 589 4.35 14.99 21.47
C VAL A 589 3.58 15.02 20.16
N GLY A 590 4.26 15.30 19.05
CA GLY A 590 3.67 15.36 17.69
C GLY A 590 4.53 14.64 16.66
N MET A 591 5.84 14.66 16.83
CA MET A 591 6.79 13.98 15.93
C MET A 591 6.52 12.46 15.94
N PHE A 592 6.77 11.81 14.83
CA PHE A 592 6.48 10.38 14.56
C PHE A 592 4.99 9.98 14.52
N LEU A 593 4.07 10.80 15.01
CA LEU A 593 2.63 10.52 14.86
C LEU A 593 2.15 10.72 13.40
N THR A 594 2.89 11.54 12.65
CA THR A 594 2.68 11.74 11.20
C THR A 594 4.00 11.56 10.46
N GLY A 595 4.00 10.93 9.27
CA GLY A 595 5.19 10.77 8.43
C GLY A 595 6.15 9.63 8.81
N PHE A 596 6.08 9.08 10.02
CA PHE A 596 6.92 7.95 10.44
C PHE A 596 6.40 6.63 9.87
N ASP A 597 7.27 5.84 9.26
CA ASP A 597 6.94 4.52 8.72
C ASP A 597 7.90 3.46 9.26
N SER A 598 7.39 2.58 10.12
CA SER A 598 8.10 1.42 10.66
C SER A 598 7.18 0.20 10.71
N LYS A 599 7.63 -0.89 10.08
CA LYS A 599 6.94 -2.19 10.20
C LYS A 599 7.08 -2.79 11.61
N LYS A 600 8.10 -2.38 12.36
CA LYS A 600 8.40 -2.86 13.72
C LYS A 600 7.55 -2.17 14.78
N LEU A 601 6.98 -1.01 14.49
CA LEU A 601 6.10 -0.32 15.42
C LEU A 601 4.75 -1.06 15.51
N ASN A 602 4.46 -1.66 16.66
CA ASN A 602 3.22 -2.39 16.92
C ASN A 602 2.28 -1.66 17.87
N THR A 603 2.82 -0.97 18.86
CA THR A 603 2.03 -0.43 19.97
C THR A 603 2.12 1.08 20.04
N LEU A 604 0.97 1.74 20.21
CA LEU A 604 0.86 3.17 20.49
C LEU A 604 0.12 3.36 21.81
N TYR A 605 0.81 3.89 22.79
CA TYR A 605 0.24 4.38 24.04
C TYR A 605 -0.18 5.84 23.86
N VAL A 606 -1.38 6.22 24.35
CA VAL A 606 -1.95 7.55 24.09
C VAL A 606 -2.43 8.20 25.38
N ASP A 607 -1.70 9.21 25.86
CA ASP A 607 -2.17 10.16 26.89
C ASP A 607 -2.28 11.57 26.30
N LYS A 608 -2.99 11.65 25.17
CA LYS A 608 -3.19 12.86 24.37
C LYS A 608 -4.61 12.89 23.85
N ASN A 609 -5.23 14.07 23.86
CA ASN A 609 -6.50 14.27 23.16
C ASN A 609 -6.22 14.30 21.67
N MET A 610 -6.91 13.45 20.94
CA MET A 610 -6.80 13.34 19.48
C MET A 610 -8.18 13.22 18.88
N GLU A 611 -8.36 13.80 17.69
CA GLU A 611 -9.62 13.80 16.97
C GLU A 611 -9.37 13.58 15.48
N TYR A 612 -10.39 13.12 14.76
CA TYR A 612 -10.45 13.03 13.30
C TYR A 612 -9.18 12.49 12.64
N HIS A 613 -8.61 13.28 11.72
CA HIS A 613 -7.43 12.91 10.94
C HIS A 613 -6.19 12.65 11.78
N GLY A 614 -5.95 13.47 12.82
CA GLY A 614 -4.79 13.31 13.71
C GLY A 614 -4.83 11.99 14.46
N LEU A 615 -6.01 11.55 14.92
CA LEU A 615 -6.22 10.27 15.57
C LEU A 615 -5.94 9.10 14.62
N LEU A 616 -6.59 9.09 13.44
CA LEU A 616 -6.42 7.99 12.50
C LEU A 616 -5.00 7.88 11.95
N GLN A 617 -4.33 9.01 11.74
CA GLN A 617 -2.93 9.04 11.30
C GLN A 617 -1.98 8.47 12.34
N ALA A 618 -2.17 8.82 13.62
CA ALA A 618 -1.38 8.26 14.71
C ALA A 618 -1.57 6.75 14.84
N PHE A 619 -2.82 6.27 14.81
CA PHE A 619 -3.14 4.85 14.84
C PHE A 619 -2.51 4.11 13.66
N SER A 620 -2.57 4.70 12.46
CA SER A 620 -2.02 4.11 11.23
C SER A 620 -0.48 3.98 11.23
N ARG A 621 0.22 4.46 12.27
CA ARG A 621 1.65 4.15 12.44
C ARG A 621 1.88 2.72 12.86
N THR A 622 0.92 2.08 13.55
CA THR A 622 1.05 0.73 14.10
C THR A 622 0.58 -0.38 13.15
N ASN A 623 -0.16 -0.06 12.11
CA ASN A 623 -0.90 -1.03 11.29
C ASN A 623 -0.15 -1.58 10.06
N ARG A 624 1.18 -1.48 10.03
CA ARG A 624 1.98 -2.05 8.93
C ARG A 624 2.10 -3.56 9.07
N VAL A 625 1.84 -4.28 7.99
CA VAL A 625 2.01 -5.74 7.91
C VAL A 625 3.50 -6.11 7.95
N LEU A 626 3.90 -7.00 8.85
CA LEU A 626 5.27 -7.51 8.94
C LEU A 626 5.34 -9.03 8.87
N ASN A 627 4.75 -9.72 9.85
CA ASN A 627 4.75 -11.18 9.98
C ASN A 627 3.43 -11.66 10.61
N GLU A 628 3.28 -12.97 10.80
CA GLU A 628 2.07 -13.59 11.34
C GLU A 628 1.81 -13.24 12.82
N LYS A 629 2.84 -12.86 13.58
CA LYS A 629 2.69 -12.45 14.97
C LYS A 629 2.03 -11.08 15.09
N LYS A 630 2.34 -10.16 14.17
CA LYS A 630 1.73 -8.82 14.16
C LYS A 630 0.38 -8.87 13.46
N ARG A 631 -0.67 -9.14 14.22
CA ARG A 631 -2.05 -9.28 13.71
C ARG A 631 -2.83 -7.98 13.67
N PHE A 632 -2.52 -7.04 14.59
CA PHE A 632 -3.17 -5.73 14.72
C PHE A 632 -2.15 -4.65 15.02
N GLY A 633 -2.53 -3.38 14.79
CA GLY A 633 -1.94 -2.24 15.46
C GLY A 633 -2.56 -2.11 16.84
N LYS A 634 -1.77 -2.25 17.91
CA LYS A 634 -2.26 -2.14 19.30
C LYS A 634 -2.25 -0.68 19.74
N ILE A 635 -3.39 -0.20 20.23
CA ILE A 635 -3.58 1.16 20.74
C ILE A 635 -4.07 1.08 22.17
N VAL A 636 -3.41 1.76 23.08
CA VAL A 636 -3.82 1.85 24.50
C VAL A 636 -4.09 3.30 24.85
N CYS A 637 -5.33 3.65 25.07
CA CYS A 637 -5.78 5.01 25.39
C CYS A 637 -5.91 5.20 26.90
N PHE A 638 -5.18 6.19 27.45
CA PHE A 638 -5.28 6.61 28.84
C PHE A 638 -6.24 7.80 29.03
N ARG A 639 -6.97 8.17 27.98
CA ARG A 639 -8.03 9.17 28.00
C ARG A 639 -9.28 8.58 27.37
N ASP A 640 -10.42 9.17 27.69
CA ASP A 640 -11.68 8.80 27.05
C ASP A 640 -11.70 9.32 25.62
N LEU A 641 -11.28 8.46 24.69
CA LEU A 641 -11.23 8.73 23.24
C LEU A 641 -12.25 7.88 22.45
N LYS A 642 -13.11 7.10 23.12
CA LYS A 642 -13.99 6.14 22.43
C LYS A 642 -14.86 6.84 21.39
N SER A 643 -15.53 7.93 21.76
CA SER A 643 -16.39 8.66 20.83
C SER A 643 -15.60 9.31 19.67
N ASN A 644 -14.36 9.76 19.93
CA ASN A 644 -13.50 10.35 18.90
C ASN A 644 -13.00 9.27 17.91
N VAL A 645 -12.69 8.07 18.42
CA VAL A 645 -12.32 6.91 17.59
C VAL A 645 -13.48 6.51 16.69
N ASP A 646 -14.68 6.34 17.24
CA ASP A 646 -15.87 5.95 16.48
C ASP A 646 -16.19 6.99 15.40
N THR A 647 -16.11 8.28 15.72
CA THR A 647 -16.34 9.38 14.78
C THR A 647 -15.29 9.39 13.66
N ALA A 648 -14.01 9.26 14.01
CA ALA A 648 -12.93 9.25 13.02
C ALA A 648 -13.03 8.03 12.08
N ILE A 649 -13.32 6.85 12.63
CA ILE A 649 -13.50 5.63 11.83
C ILE A 649 -14.69 5.79 10.88
N LYS A 650 -15.85 6.25 11.37
CA LYS A 650 -17.02 6.48 10.53
C LYS A 650 -16.73 7.46 9.39
N LEU A 651 -16.06 8.57 9.68
CA LEU A 651 -15.73 9.61 8.70
C LEU A 651 -14.79 9.12 7.60
N PHE A 652 -13.73 8.37 7.97
CA PHE A 652 -12.67 8.00 7.02
C PHE A 652 -12.77 6.60 6.43
N SER A 653 -13.70 5.77 6.90
CA SER A 653 -13.94 4.44 6.32
C SER A 653 -15.12 4.37 5.39
N ASN A 654 -16.00 5.35 5.46
CA ASN A 654 -17.33 5.28 4.83
C ASN A 654 -18.04 3.96 5.15
N SER A 655 -17.86 3.45 6.36
CA SER A 655 -18.47 2.22 6.85
C SER A 655 -19.38 2.50 8.03
N ASN A 656 -20.55 1.87 8.04
CA ASN A 656 -21.45 1.91 9.17
C ASN A 656 -21.09 0.87 10.25
N ASN A 657 -20.07 0.02 9.99
CA ASN A 657 -19.60 -1.01 10.91
C ASN A 657 -18.14 -0.75 11.33
N PRO A 658 -17.90 -0.04 12.45
CA PRO A 658 -16.55 0.25 12.95
C PRO A 658 -15.73 -1.01 13.29
N GLU A 659 -16.37 -2.13 13.61
CA GLU A 659 -15.72 -3.38 14.01
C GLU A 659 -14.86 -4.02 12.91
N GLU A 660 -15.11 -3.68 11.66
CA GLU A 660 -14.26 -4.10 10.54
C GLU A 660 -12.84 -3.51 10.60
N ILE A 661 -12.68 -2.38 11.32
CA ILE A 661 -11.45 -1.61 11.40
C ILE A 661 -10.86 -1.64 12.80
N VAL A 662 -11.72 -1.47 13.82
CA VAL A 662 -11.35 -1.48 15.23
C VAL A 662 -11.93 -2.73 15.89
N ARG A 663 -11.05 -3.61 16.33
CA ARG A 663 -11.46 -4.80 17.08
C ARG A 663 -11.78 -4.41 18.53
N PRO A 664 -12.87 -4.92 19.08
CA PRO A 664 -13.19 -4.73 20.49
C PRO A 664 -12.13 -5.40 21.40
N PRO A 665 -12.05 -5.05 22.69
CA PRO A 665 -11.19 -5.74 23.65
C PRO A 665 -11.52 -7.24 23.80
N PHE A 666 -10.53 -8.05 24.16
CA PHE A 666 -10.68 -9.51 24.30
C PHE A 666 -11.86 -9.92 25.22
N GLU A 667 -11.99 -9.27 26.36
CA GLU A 667 -13.07 -9.60 27.34
C GLU A 667 -14.48 -9.34 26.78
N GLU A 668 -14.62 -8.31 25.93
CA GLU A 668 -15.90 -8.02 25.26
C GLU A 668 -16.23 -9.12 24.25
N VAL A 669 -15.27 -9.51 23.40
CA VAL A 669 -15.46 -10.59 22.42
C VAL A 669 -15.71 -11.93 23.10
N LYS A 670 -15.01 -12.20 24.20
CA LYS A 670 -15.20 -13.41 25.04
C LYS A 670 -16.60 -13.46 25.60
N GLN A 671 -17.10 -12.35 26.12
CA GLN A 671 -18.45 -12.28 26.67
C GLN A 671 -19.50 -12.47 25.57
N GLU A 672 -19.36 -11.84 24.43
CA GLU A 672 -20.26 -12.02 23.29
C GLU A 672 -20.28 -13.47 22.78
N TYR A 673 -19.10 -14.10 22.66
CA TYR A 673 -19.03 -15.52 22.30
C TYR A 673 -19.73 -16.40 23.31
N LYS A 674 -19.50 -16.17 24.61
CA LYS A 674 -20.10 -16.92 25.69
C LYS A 674 -21.63 -16.81 25.66
N GLU A 675 -22.16 -15.62 25.41
CA GLU A 675 -23.61 -15.42 25.27
C GLU A 675 -24.17 -16.15 24.04
N LEU A 676 -23.47 -16.03 22.90
CA LEU A 676 -23.85 -16.69 21.66
C LEU A 676 -23.83 -18.21 21.80
N ALA A 677 -22.77 -18.78 22.39
CA ALA A 677 -22.61 -20.20 22.64
C ALA A 677 -23.67 -20.72 23.62
N THR A 678 -23.94 -19.97 24.70
CA THR A 678 -24.98 -20.33 25.69
C THR A 678 -26.37 -20.34 25.06
N ASN A 679 -26.70 -19.34 24.24
CA ASN A 679 -28.00 -19.29 23.56
C ASN A 679 -28.13 -20.37 22.48
N PHE A 680 -27.04 -20.71 21.79
CA PHE A 680 -26.99 -21.82 20.86
C PHE A 680 -27.25 -23.16 21.57
N LEU A 681 -26.56 -23.46 22.67
CA LEU A 681 -26.73 -24.70 23.45
C LEU A 681 -28.09 -24.81 24.12
N LYS A 682 -28.75 -23.70 24.46
CA LYS A 682 -30.16 -23.75 24.90
C LYS A 682 -31.09 -24.26 23.80
N LYS A 683 -30.82 -23.92 22.54
CA LYS A 683 -31.64 -24.34 21.39
C LYS A 683 -31.23 -25.72 20.89
N TYR A 684 -29.95 -26.04 20.92
CA TYR A 684 -29.34 -27.27 20.46
C TYR A 684 -28.45 -27.87 21.57
N PRO A 685 -29.03 -28.57 22.56
CA PRO A 685 -28.29 -29.08 23.73
C PRO A 685 -27.20 -30.08 23.40
N ASP A 686 -27.37 -30.87 22.34
CA ASP A 686 -26.40 -31.86 21.84
C ASP A 686 -26.55 -32.09 20.32
N THR A 687 -25.63 -32.83 19.74
CA THR A 687 -25.61 -33.11 18.29
C THR A 687 -26.75 -34.03 17.84
N ASN A 688 -27.38 -34.82 18.75
CA ASN A 688 -28.52 -35.69 18.41
C ASN A 688 -29.73 -34.85 18.01
N CYS A 689 -29.89 -33.66 18.59
CA CYS A 689 -30.96 -32.74 18.22
C CYS A 689 -30.88 -32.33 16.74
N ILE A 690 -29.67 -32.29 16.17
CA ILE A 690 -29.44 -31.90 14.78
C ILE A 690 -29.88 -33.02 13.83
N ASP A 691 -29.66 -34.29 14.19
CA ASP A 691 -30.08 -35.45 13.41
C ASP A 691 -31.62 -35.57 13.35
N LEU A 692 -32.31 -34.99 14.30
CA LEU A 692 -33.77 -34.95 14.35
C LEU A 692 -34.42 -33.83 13.54
N LEU A 693 -33.64 -32.91 12.97
CA LEU A 693 -34.15 -31.79 12.14
C LEU A 693 -34.69 -32.30 10.79
N GLN A 694 -35.99 -32.33 10.66
CA GLN A 694 -36.67 -32.86 9.46
C GLN A 694 -36.90 -31.78 8.36
N SER A 695 -37.05 -30.51 8.74
CA SER A 695 -37.38 -29.46 7.78
C SER A 695 -36.11 -28.72 7.28
N GLU A 696 -36.10 -28.37 5.99
CA GLU A 696 -35.05 -27.55 5.42
C GLU A 696 -34.88 -26.20 6.14
N LYS A 697 -36.01 -25.62 6.60
CA LYS A 697 -36.00 -24.38 7.38
C LYS A 697 -35.22 -24.53 8.67
N ALA A 698 -35.48 -25.63 9.44
CA ALA A 698 -34.79 -25.89 10.69
C ALA A 698 -33.30 -26.17 10.49
N LYS A 699 -32.93 -26.89 9.43
CA LYS A 699 -31.54 -27.12 9.05
C LYS A 699 -30.84 -25.82 8.68
N LYS A 700 -31.50 -24.95 7.91
CA LYS A 700 -30.95 -23.62 7.55
C LYS A 700 -30.77 -22.73 8.79
N GLU A 701 -31.70 -22.73 9.73
CA GLU A 701 -31.56 -22.00 11.00
C GLU A 701 -30.36 -22.49 11.83
N PHE A 702 -30.14 -23.80 11.90
CA PHE A 702 -28.94 -24.37 12.54
C PHE A 702 -27.67 -23.94 11.85
N VAL A 703 -27.61 -24.06 10.52
CA VAL A 703 -26.41 -23.64 9.72
C VAL A 703 -26.08 -22.18 9.95
N LEU A 704 -27.06 -21.28 9.95
CA LEU A 704 -26.84 -19.86 10.18
C LEU A 704 -26.36 -19.60 11.62
N ALA A 705 -27.01 -20.21 12.63
CA ALA A 705 -26.62 -20.01 14.01
C ALA A 705 -25.22 -20.55 14.33
N PHE A 706 -24.86 -21.72 13.81
CA PHE A 706 -23.54 -22.30 14.06
C PHE A 706 -22.44 -21.60 13.24
N ARG A 707 -22.74 -21.05 12.05
CA ARG A 707 -21.83 -20.21 11.29
C ARG A 707 -21.40 -18.99 12.10
N ASP A 708 -22.33 -18.37 12.83
CA ASP A 708 -22.00 -17.21 13.66
C ASP A 708 -21.09 -17.61 14.83
N ILE A 709 -21.28 -18.80 15.40
CA ILE A 709 -20.34 -19.39 16.39
C ILE A 709 -18.96 -19.61 15.79
N ILE A 710 -18.86 -20.20 14.60
CA ILE A 710 -17.57 -20.42 13.92
C ILE A 710 -16.85 -19.09 13.71
N ARG A 711 -17.55 -18.05 13.27
CA ARG A 711 -16.96 -16.72 13.03
C ARG A 711 -16.41 -16.11 14.32
N LYS A 712 -17.21 -16.10 15.40
CA LYS A 712 -16.78 -15.56 16.69
C LYS A 712 -15.67 -16.41 17.34
N HIS A 713 -15.69 -17.73 17.18
CA HIS A 713 -14.62 -18.61 17.65
C HIS A 713 -13.28 -18.29 16.93
N ALA A 714 -13.32 -18.15 15.62
CA ALA A 714 -12.14 -17.74 14.86
C ALA A 714 -11.65 -16.33 15.25
N GLU A 715 -12.56 -15.44 15.63
CA GLU A 715 -12.23 -14.10 16.12
C GLU A 715 -11.52 -14.16 17.48
N ILE A 716 -12.00 -14.95 18.43
CA ILE A 716 -11.36 -15.12 19.75
C ILE A 716 -9.95 -15.69 19.62
N GLN A 717 -9.74 -16.67 18.77
CA GLN A 717 -8.43 -17.29 18.54
C GLN A 717 -7.33 -16.32 18.05
N ILE A 718 -7.73 -15.13 17.59
CA ILE A 718 -6.80 -14.10 17.13
C ILE A 718 -6.15 -13.37 18.32
N TYR A 719 -6.78 -13.35 19.48
CA TYR A 719 -6.29 -12.65 20.68
C TYR A 719 -5.22 -13.48 21.40
N GLU A 720 -4.14 -12.81 21.81
CA GLU A 720 -3.08 -13.45 22.60
C GLU A 720 -3.51 -13.82 24.02
N ASP A 721 -4.53 -13.12 24.51
CA ASP A 721 -5.12 -13.37 25.81
C ASP A 721 -5.95 -14.65 25.86
N TYR A 722 -6.28 -15.21 24.68
CA TYR A 722 -7.04 -16.43 24.56
C TYR A 722 -6.22 -17.65 25.03
N ASN A 723 -6.76 -18.38 25.98
CA ASN A 723 -6.22 -19.67 26.44
C ASN A 723 -7.31 -20.72 26.40
N GLU A 724 -7.21 -21.67 25.48
CA GLU A 724 -8.16 -22.75 25.25
C GLU A 724 -8.44 -23.59 26.51
N GLU A 725 -7.43 -23.78 27.37
CA GLU A 725 -7.55 -24.60 28.58
C GLU A 725 -8.21 -23.87 29.77
N SER A 726 -8.06 -22.54 29.87
CA SER A 726 -8.47 -21.76 31.02
C SER A 726 -9.69 -20.86 30.80
N ASP A 727 -10.02 -20.54 29.53
CA ASP A 727 -11.13 -19.64 29.24
C ASP A 727 -12.46 -20.32 29.18
N ASP A 728 -13.40 -19.87 30.05
CA ASP A 728 -14.78 -20.30 30.00
C ASP A 728 -15.55 -19.58 28.89
N LEU A 729 -15.69 -20.25 27.76
CA LEU A 729 -16.41 -19.76 26.58
C LEU A 729 -17.88 -20.18 26.51
N GLY A 730 -18.41 -20.86 27.52
CA GLY A 730 -19.80 -21.35 27.55
C GLY A 730 -20.06 -22.55 26.62
N MET A 731 -19.09 -22.99 25.85
CA MET A 731 -19.06 -24.18 25.00
C MET A 731 -17.67 -24.78 25.07
N THR A 732 -17.57 -26.12 25.28
CA THR A 732 -16.25 -26.78 25.27
C THR A 732 -15.76 -26.99 23.84
N GLU A 733 -14.44 -27.11 23.66
CA GLU A 733 -13.82 -27.36 22.35
C GLU A 733 -14.37 -28.66 21.73
N GLN A 734 -14.59 -29.71 22.54
CA GLN A 734 -15.20 -30.95 22.07
C GLN A 734 -16.62 -30.72 21.53
N GLN A 735 -17.45 -29.96 22.25
CA GLN A 735 -18.79 -29.61 21.75
C GLN A 735 -18.72 -28.80 20.46
N PHE A 736 -17.81 -27.84 20.39
CA PHE A 736 -17.60 -27.03 19.16
C PHE A 736 -17.22 -27.93 17.96
N MET A 737 -16.28 -28.87 18.14
CA MET A 737 -15.87 -29.80 17.09
C MET A 737 -16.98 -30.77 16.68
N ASP A 738 -17.76 -31.27 17.62
CA ASP A 738 -18.90 -32.17 17.37
C ASP A 738 -19.96 -31.44 16.52
N PHE A 739 -20.35 -30.22 16.90
CA PHE A 739 -21.29 -29.41 16.12
C PHE A 739 -20.73 -28.98 14.77
N ARG A 740 -19.42 -28.71 14.68
CA ARG A 740 -18.75 -28.41 13.41
C ARG A 740 -18.84 -29.57 12.43
N SER A 741 -18.72 -30.81 12.90
CA SER A 741 -18.90 -31.98 12.03
C SER A 741 -20.32 -32.00 11.46
N LYS A 742 -21.34 -31.83 12.29
CA LYS A 742 -22.76 -31.76 11.84
C LYS A 742 -23.04 -30.57 10.91
N TYR A 743 -22.41 -29.44 11.18
CA TYR A 743 -22.49 -28.26 10.31
C TYR A 743 -21.98 -28.59 8.90
N LEU A 744 -20.82 -29.22 8.78
CA LEU A 744 -20.22 -29.57 7.47
C LEU A 744 -21.13 -30.55 6.71
N ASP A 745 -21.67 -31.57 7.38
CA ASP A 745 -22.58 -32.58 6.79
C ASP A 745 -23.85 -31.93 6.19
N ILE A 746 -24.38 -30.90 6.86
CA ILE A 746 -25.59 -30.20 6.40
C ILE A 746 -25.27 -29.08 5.42
N HIS A 747 -24.23 -28.31 5.68
CA HIS A 747 -23.83 -27.15 4.85
C HIS A 747 -23.55 -27.58 3.39
N ASP A 748 -22.88 -28.71 3.17
CA ASP A 748 -22.57 -29.21 1.85
C ASP A 748 -23.83 -29.61 1.05
N THR A 749 -24.91 -29.98 1.75
CA THR A 749 -26.22 -30.21 1.12
C THR A 749 -26.92 -28.92 0.70
N PHE A 750 -26.69 -27.78 1.37
CA PHE A 750 -27.30 -26.49 1.07
C PHE A 750 -26.45 -25.62 0.11
N ALA A 751 -25.14 -25.76 0.09
CA ALA A 751 -24.26 -25.04 -0.86
C ALA A 751 -24.61 -25.34 -2.35
N LEU A 752 -25.39 -26.39 -2.57
CA LEU A 752 -25.92 -26.78 -3.88
C LEU A 752 -27.21 -26.03 -4.31
N VAL A 753 -27.81 -25.20 -3.43
CA VAL A 753 -29.17 -24.64 -3.63
C VAL A 753 -29.26 -23.12 -3.48
N VAL A 754 -28.22 -22.42 -3.03
CA VAL A 754 -28.29 -20.96 -2.87
C VAL A 754 -27.88 -20.28 -4.18
N PRO A 755 -28.81 -19.61 -4.90
CA PRO A 755 -28.40 -18.71 -5.97
C PRO A 755 -27.58 -17.56 -5.39
N ALA A 756 -26.58 -17.11 -6.14
CA ALA A 756 -25.81 -15.92 -5.80
C ALA A 756 -26.76 -14.75 -5.50
N PRO A 757 -26.46 -13.88 -4.52
CA PRO A 757 -27.27 -12.72 -4.28
C PRO A 757 -27.33 -11.90 -5.58
N SER A 758 -28.56 -11.60 -6.02
CA SER A 758 -28.81 -10.72 -7.15
C SER A 758 -28.06 -9.41 -6.91
N PRO A 759 -27.39 -8.83 -7.92
CA PRO A 759 -26.83 -7.50 -7.78
C PRO A 759 -27.97 -6.56 -7.38
N LYS A 760 -27.77 -5.81 -6.32
CA LYS A 760 -28.67 -4.71 -5.99
C LYS A 760 -28.69 -3.79 -7.21
N PRO A 761 -29.88 -3.28 -7.61
CA PRO A 761 -29.94 -2.29 -8.67
C PRO A 761 -29.08 -1.11 -8.26
N ASP A 762 -28.40 -0.53 -9.24
CA ASP A 762 -27.60 0.67 -9.12
C ASP A 762 -28.45 1.75 -8.42
N ASP A 763 -28.16 1.99 -7.15
CA ASP A 763 -28.61 3.18 -6.44
C ASP A 763 -27.65 4.32 -6.80
N ASP A 764 -27.83 4.76 -8.04
CA ASP A 764 -27.25 6.00 -8.58
C ASP A 764 -28.10 7.18 -8.09
N THR A 765 -28.34 7.26 -6.80
CA THR A 765 -28.90 8.50 -6.22
C THR A 765 -28.57 8.52 -4.74
N ASP A 766 -27.95 9.58 -4.41
CA ASP A 766 -27.88 10.36 -3.18
C ASP A 766 -26.46 10.61 -2.72
N VAL A 767 -25.79 11.44 -3.51
CA VAL A 767 -25.01 12.53 -2.92
C VAL A 767 -26.06 13.48 -2.35
N PRO A 768 -26.07 13.83 -1.06
CA PRO A 768 -26.89 14.93 -0.60
C PRO A 768 -26.48 16.16 -1.41
N ASP A 769 -27.43 16.65 -2.17
CA ASP A 769 -27.39 17.96 -2.82
C ASP A 769 -27.52 18.98 -1.68
N ASP A 770 -26.39 19.55 -1.25
CA ASP A 770 -26.37 20.69 -0.39
C ASP A 770 -26.91 21.87 -1.20
N GLY A 771 -28.21 21.99 -1.22
CA GLY A 771 -28.92 23.18 -1.69
C GLY A 771 -28.66 24.36 -0.76
N ASP A 772 -28.30 25.50 -1.38
CA ASP A 772 -28.17 26.90 -0.94
C ASP A 772 -27.06 27.23 0.06
#